data_23f77e7a36dd37db850f23095e7d8aeb
#
_entry.id   23f77e7a36dd37db850f23095e7d8aeb
#
_cell.length_a   1.000
_cell.length_b   1.000
_cell.length_c   1.000
_cell.angle_alpha   90.00
_cell.angle_beta   90.00
_cell.angle_gamma   90.00
#
_symmetry.space_group_name_H-M   'P 1'
#
loop_
_entity.id
_entity.type
_entity.pdbx_description
1 polymer ?
#
loop_
_entity_poly.entity_id
_entity_poly.type
_entity_poly.pdbx_seq_one_letter_code
_entity_poly.pdbx_strand_id
1 'polypeptide(L)'
;MNDNSFSKKYEKELQGQVEFLQKYLPRIDNSLDVSDVQGDYSDGVVRGNLLEFKTLIENLNAVLSQAIKYLSSMRLKGRPIPANIILISLNNTIAYVYHSEDYLDKIEMVYAGAASRNNERFVAGDAINKLDYSNPVEEERLIGLLRTECYTKIHIDENCIVGWASSFYKLYPTATKAQFIGDETGEVRIIGEIRKPDKFRNYIYPYKGKSNEKFRYLMDRLNDVLHKKNLGAFYTHPLYAEKSMLLVRKAIERVPKDNDYVIIDRCAGTGNLESKMTEEELSHTIVSTYEYYEYKVLLETFGDKVRHIIPPSERIDTFNGGMVRGANALSMEYITNETIKQYVDNSQCTIILFENPPYADTTSIEHQKKNAGKKSTEWKQYDAFKEMKKEVKGTALNDLGNVFIWSAFKYYLRQPTDSYIVYSPVKYWKAQHLIQKKFLGGFAFNRKHFHTNIAATIMVALWSNEDDKDLDSFYISAYDINTKNELTFVGDLPVRKIHSSYSQKYFDKRSFTDDKIGDGILCSKDGTERTDSNTIRIKSIINENIVGYMAVYSSGFDNPDNMASLLVAGRYDGNGFYLRNDNYLEKLPMFAASRYVTYNRLWTERSRIMKSGDGASIYLVDIKKGLLNEYLLKCLLFTVLEPQNHMREFIGSDHRHYKNQLCLDITNGETLAYKDLQYLEKNKTEIVLLELWKKILSQAKSTVNYNPTYNYGLYQIKTELNTEHVDIDTGETIPDYPELNGNIETLGNLVKDYYIKEIVPNLFKYEFLK
;
A
#
# COMPACT_ATOMS: atom_id res chain seq x y z
N MET A 1 49.24 -17.97 33.67
CA MET A 1 48.77 -16.67 34.18
C MET A 1 47.28 -16.87 34.43
N ASN A 2 46.87 -17.06 35.72
CA ASN A 2 45.48 -17.13 36.09
C ASN A 2 44.89 -15.73 36.07
N ASP A 3 44.18 -15.42 35.03
CA ASP A 3 43.48 -14.13 34.86
C ASP A 3 42.16 -14.19 35.67
N ASN A 4 42.20 -13.64 36.90
CA ASN A 4 41.04 -13.49 37.75
C ASN A 4 40.15 -12.40 37.25
N SER A 5 39.52 -12.58 36.04
CA SER A 5 38.65 -11.62 35.41
C SER A 5 37.27 -11.45 36.07
N PHE A 6 36.96 -12.28 37.06
CA PHE A 6 35.63 -12.27 37.73
C PHE A 6 35.55 -11.39 39.00
N SER A 7 36.58 -10.65 39.35
CA SER A 7 36.56 -9.72 40.49
C SER A 7 36.04 -8.33 40.13
N LYS A 8 35.73 -8.06 38.84
CA LYS A 8 35.28 -6.78 38.37
C LYS A 8 33.78 -6.64 38.60
N LYS A 9 33.37 -5.64 39.37
CA LYS A 9 31.96 -5.26 39.49
C LYS A 9 31.59 -4.22 38.42
N TYR A 10 30.49 -4.47 37.72
CA TYR A 10 29.97 -3.58 36.73
C TYR A 10 28.98 -2.60 37.36
N GLU A 11 29.16 -1.30 37.07
CA GLU A 11 28.21 -0.27 37.47
C GLU A 11 27.12 -0.08 36.38
N LYS A 12 27.46 -0.37 35.12
CA LYS A 12 26.57 -0.27 33.97
C LYS A 12 26.39 -1.63 33.31
N GLU A 13 25.12 -2.01 33.08
CA GLU A 13 24.69 -3.25 32.45
C GLU A 13 25.32 -3.46 31.07
N LEU A 14 25.27 -2.42 30.20
CA LEU A 14 25.80 -2.48 28.84
C LEU A 14 27.29 -2.83 28.79
N GLN A 15 28.10 -2.32 29.71
CA GLN A 15 29.53 -2.63 29.76
C GLN A 15 29.76 -4.11 30.03
N GLY A 16 29.05 -4.65 31.04
CA GLY A 16 29.18 -6.06 31.38
C GLY A 16 28.64 -6.99 30.29
N GLN A 17 27.57 -6.61 29.64
CA GLN A 17 27.00 -7.32 28.50
C GLN A 17 27.99 -7.40 27.32
N VAL A 18 28.62 -6.27 26.92
CA VAL A 18 29.60 -6.26 25.83
C VAL A 18 30.82 -7.11 26.17
N GLU A 19 31.36 -6.99 27.40
CA GLU A 19 32.50 -7.81 27.85
C GLU A 19 32.16 -9.30 27.91
N PHE A 20 30.94 -9.66 28.35
CA PHE A 20 30.45 -11.04 28.33
C PHE A 20 30.39 -11.59 26.92
N LEU A 21 29.74 -10.87 26.00
CA LEU A 21 29.61 -11.29 24.61
C LEU A 21 30.99 -11.39 23.91
N GLN A 22 31.88 -10.41 24.10
CA GLN A 22 33.22 -10.47 23.55
C GLN A 22 34.04 -11.68 24.07
N LYS A 23 33.83 -12.08 25.33
CA LYS A 23 34.49 -13.26 25.92
C LYS A 23 33.94 -14.56 25.35
N TYR A 24 32.62 -14.68 25.23
CA TYR A 24 31.96 -15.97 24.97
C TYR A 24 31.60 -16.20 23.49
N LEU A 25 31.28 -15.18 22.67
CA LEU A 25 30.94 -15.38 21.28
C LEU A 25 32.01 -16.13 20.46
N PRO A 26 33.33 -15.84 20.59
CA PRO A 26 34.35 -16.59 19.86
C PRO A 26 34.43 -18.07 20.26
N ARG A 27 33.99 -18.40 21.51
CA ARG A 27 33.95 -19.79 21.99
C ARG A 27 32.68 -20.53 21.53
N ILE A 28 31.63 -19.77 21.14
CA ILE A 28 30.36 -20.31 20.66
C ILE A 28 30.41 -20.47 19.14
N ASP A 29 30.72 -19.39 18.44
CA ASP A 29 30.83 -19.33 16.98
C ASP A 29 31.75 -18.17 16.57
N ASN A 30 32.88 -18.48 15.94
CA ASN A 30 33.88 -17.51 15.51
C ASN A 30 33.40 -16.57 14.39
N SER A 31 32.24 -16.86 13.79
CA SER A 31 31.65 -16.03 12.71
C SER A 31 30.72 -14.93 13.24
N LEU A 32 30.39 -14.94 14.55
CA LEU A 32 29.51 -13.97 15.17
C LEU A 32 30.30 -12.87 15.88
N ASP A 33 29.85 -11.65 15.72
CA ASP A 33 30.31 -10.51 16.54
C ASP A 33 29.18 -9.97 17.45
N VAL A 34 29.50 -8.99 18.28
CA VAL A 34 28.53 -8.41 19.24
C VAL A 34 27.34 -7.76 18.51
N SER A 35 27.57 -7.17 17.35
CA SER A 35 26.54 -6.51 16.56
C SER A 35 25.54 -7.49 15.92
N ASP A 36 25.96 -8.73 15.67
CA ASP A 36 25.06 -9.77 15.14
C ASP A 36 24.07 -10.30 16.19
N VAL A 37 24.41 -10.17 17.46
CA VAL A 37 23.65 -10.69 18.59
C VAL A 37 22.69 -9.65 19.16
N GLN A 38 23.14 -8.40 19.24
CA GLN A 38 22.34 -7.28 19.73
C GLN A 38 21.33 -6.83 18.68
N GLY A 39 20.05 -6.86 19.00
CA GLY A 39 18.99 -6.40 18.09
C GLY A 39 17.68 -6.10 18.77
N ASP A 40 16.95 -5.11 18.25
CA ASP A 40 15.54 -4.83 18.54
C ASP A 40 15.07 -5.06 20.00
N TYR A 41 15.56 -4.26 20.95
CA TYR A 41 15.05 -4.20 22.33
C TYR A 41 15.32 -5.43 23.21
N SER A 42 16.12 -6.40 22.80
CA SER A 42 16.63 -7.48 23.65
C SER A 42 18.13 -7.38 23.79
N ASP A 43 18.66 -7.82 24.92
CA ASP A 43 20.10 -7.81 25.17
C ASP A 43 20.87 -8.75 24.23
N GLY A 44 20.20 -9.74 23.65
CA GLY A 44 20.74 -10.55 22.59
C GLY A 44 20.06 -11.89 22.37
N VAL A 45 20.18 -12.41 21.15
CA VAL A 45 19.76 -13.79 20.81
C VAL A 45 20.94 -14.50 20.17
N VAL A 46 21.38 -15.60 20.81
CA VAL A 46 22.47 -16.45 20.32
C VAL A 46 21.94 -17.86 20.06
N ARG A 47 21.88 -18.28 18.78
CA ARG A 47 21.55 -19.66 18.37
C ARG A 47 20.31 -20.25 19.08
N GLY A 48 19.21 -19.49 19.14
CA GLY A 48 17.99 -19.96 19.80
C GLY A 48 18.02 -19.88 21.33
N ASN A 49 18.88 -19.05 21.89
CA ASN A 49 18.93 -18.69 23.30
C ASN A 49 18.71 -17.16 23.40
N LEU A 50 17.68 -16.72 24.12
CA LEU A 50 17.49 -15.33 24.51
C LEU A 50 18.35 -15.03 25.73
N LEU A 51 19.19 -14.02 25.65
CA LEU A 51 19.99 -13.50 26.75
C LEU A 51 19.37 -12.21 27.26
N GLU A 52 19.20 -12.12 28.58
CA GLU A 52 18.79 -10.91 29.30
C GLU A 52 19.81 -10.65 30.41
N PHE A 53 20.47 -9.52 30.37
CA PHE A 53 21.52 -9.15 31.31
C PHE A 53 20.99 -8.21 32.39
N LYS A 54 21.51 -8.35 33.57
CA LYS A 54 21.39 -7.41 34.69
C LYS A 54 22.68 -7.32 35.45
N THR A 55 23.06 -6.14 35.92
CA THR A 55 24.19 -6.01 36.83
C THR A 55 24.01 -6.89 38.09
N LEU A 56 22.79 -6.87 38.61
CA LEU A 56 22.35 -7.74 39.71
C LEU A 56 20.87 -8.09 39.53
N ILE A 57 20.50 -9.35 39.63
CA ILE A 57 19.09 -9.78 39.59
C ILE A 57 18.56 -9.87 41.01
N GLU A 58 17.80 -8.87 41.44
CA GLU A 58 17.13 -8.86 42.74
C GLU A 58 15.76 -9.51 42.66
N ASN A 59 15.03 -9.32 41.56
CA ASN A 59 13.72 -9.92 41.33
C ASN A 59 13.74 -10.73 40.02
N LEU A 60 13.95 -12.03 40.18
CA LEU A 60 14.06 -12.99 39.07
C LEU A 60 12.77 -13.06 38.24
N ASN A 61 11.60 -12.99 38.90
CA ASN A 61 10.30 -13.03 38.23
C ASN A 61 10.09 -11.83 37.33
N ALA A 62 10.49 -10.64 37.75
CA ALA A 62 10.34 -9.42 36.96
C ALA A 62 11.22 -9.44 35.70
N VAL A 63 12.47 -9.93 35.82
CA VAL A 63 13.39 -10.06 34.68
C VAL A 63 12.91 -11.14 33.70
N LEU A 64 12.40 -12.26 34.19
CA LEU A 64 11.83 -13.30 33.33
C LEU A 64 10.57 -12.79 32.59
N SER A 65 9.70 -12.06 33.30
CA SER A 65 8.53 -11.43 32.66
C SER A 65 8.93 -10.47 31.52
N GLN A 66 10.00 -9.71 31.74
CA GLN A 66 10.55 -8.81 30.68
C GLN A 66 11.03 -9.63 29.47
N ALA A 67 11.79 -10.70 29.69
CA ALA A 67 12.26 -11.59 28.64
C ALA A 67 11.10 -12.26 27.86
N ILE A 68 10.06 -12.72 28.56
CA ILE A 68 8.84 -13.29 27.93
C ILE A 68 8.14 -12.26 27.03
N LYS A 69 8.07 -11.00 27.45
CA LYS A 69 7.49 -9.93 26.61
C LYS A 69 8.33 -9.64 25.38
N TYR A 70 9.65 -9.77 25.44
CA TYR A 70 10.50 -9.71 24.25
C TYR A 70 10.19 -10.86 23.29
N LEU A 71 10.03 -12.09 23.79
CA LEU A 71 9.64 -13.23 22.96
C LEU A 71 8.27 -13.02 22.31
N SER A 72 7.29 -12.47 23.05
CA SER A 72 6.01 -12.08 22.48
C SER A 72 6.16 -11.05 21.34
N SER A 73 7.01 -10.04 21.53
CA SER A 73 7.30 -9.06 20.47
C SER A 73 7.97 -9.71 19.25
N MET A 74 8.90 -10.64 19.46
CA MET A 74 9.53 -11.42 18.38
C MET A 74 8.48 -12.22 17.61
N ARG A 75 7.56 -12.90 18.32
CA ARG A 75 6.44 -13.62 17.72
C ARG A 75 5.60 -12.71 16.82
N LEU A 76 5.21 -11.53 17.28
CA LEU A 76 4.43 -10.56 16.50
C LEU A 76 5.15 -10.08 15.24
N LYS A 77 6.48 -10.01 15.29
CA LYS A 77 7.33 -9.64 14.14
C LYS A 77 7.65 -10.82 13.20
N GLY A 78 7.17 -12.03 13.50
CA GLY A 78 7.45 -13.23 12.71
C GLY A 78 8.88 -13.72 12.80
N ARG A 79 9.50 -13.57 13.96
CA ARG A 79 10.85 -14.07 14.25
C ARG A 79 10.78 -15.40 15.01
N PRO A 80 11.69 -16.35 14.75
CA PRO A 80 11.80 -17.60 15.50
C PRO A 80 11.94 -17.33 17.00
N ILE A 81 11.22 -18.12 17.81
CA ILE A 81 11.24 -17.97 19.26
C ILE A 81 12.35 -18.83 19.83
N PRO A 82 13.37 -18.27 20.51
CA PRO A 82 14.40 -19.02 21.21
C PRO A 82 13.82 -20.07 22.13
N ALA A 83 14.43 -21.27 22.18
CA ALA A 83 13.98 -22.34 23.07
C ALA A 83 14.32 -22.07 24.52
N ASN A 84 15.40 -21.34 24.77
CA ASN A 84 15.84 -21.01 26.12
C ASN A 84 15.81 -19.50 26.38
N ILE A 85 15.47 -19.15 27.60
CA ILE A 85 15.60 -17.83 28.19
C ILE A 85 16.70 -17.92 29.25
N ILE A 86 17.77 -17.17 29.09
CA ILE A 86 18.92 -17.18 29.99
C ILE A 86 19.08 -15.79 30.60
N LEU A 87 18.81 -15.68 31.88
CA LEU A 87 18.93 -14.44 32.64
C LEU A 87 20.31 -14.42 33.31
N ILE A 88 21.12 -13.43 32.99
CA ILE A 88 22.52 -13.32 33.41
C ILE A 88 22.67 -12.21 34.42
N SER A 89 23.06 -12.60 35.66
CA SER A 89 23.46 -11.68 36.71
C SER A 89 24.97 -11.48 36.68
N LEU A 90 25.40 -10.36 36.11
CA LEU A 90 26.81 -10.07 35.79
C LEU A 90 27.71 -10.02 37.02
N ASN A 91 27.27 -9.34 38.11
CA ASN A 91 28.09 -9.16 39.31
C ASN A 91 28.10 -10.38 40.21
N ASN A 92 27.15 -11.30 40.04
CA ASN A 92 27.08 -12.56 40.80
C ASN A 92 27.61 -13.75 39.99
N THR A 93 27.94 -13.54 38.70
CA THR A 93 28.39 -14.60 37.77
C THR A 93 27.43 -15.78 37.66
N ILE A 94 26.10 -15.50 37.77
CA ILE A 94 25.07 -16.55 37.73
C ILE A 94 24.21 -16.40 36.50
N ALA A 95 23.99 -17.52 35.80
CA ALA A 95 23.03 -17.63 34.69
C ALA A 95 21.85 -18.53 35.14
N TYR A 96 20.62 -17.99 35.00
CA TYR A 96 19.40 -18.73 35.24
C TYR A 96 18.78 -19.15 33.93
N VAL A 97 18.51 -20.43 33.75
CA VAL A 97 18.00 -21.00 32.49
C VAL A 97 16.55 -21.42 32.66
N TYR A 98 15.70 -20.99 31.70
CA TYR A 98 14.30 -21.37 31.58
C TYR A 98 14.01 -21.86 30.15
N HIS A 99 13.00 -22.74 30.00
CA HIS A 99 12.51 -23.09 28.67
C HIS A 99 11.35 -22.20 28.28
N SER A 100 11.41 -21.66 27.04
CA SER A 100 10.34 -20.84 26.51
C SER A 100 9.01 -21.59 26.35
N GLU A 101 9.09 -22.94 26.20
CA GLU A 101 7.91 -23.80 26.09
C GLU A 101 7.05 -23.76 27.35
N ASP A 102 7.65 -23.63 28.53
CA ASP A 102 6.95 -23.55 29.82
C ASP A 102 6.10 -22.26 29.95
N TYR A 103 6.37 -21.26 29.12
CA TYR A 103 5.71 -19.95 29.14
C TYR A 103 4.99 -19.63 27.81
N LEU A 104 4.68 -20.65 27.01
CA LEU A 104 4.10 -20.49 25.69
C LEU A 104 2.79 -19.69 25.73
N ASP A 105 1.93 -19.95 26.71
CA ASP A 105 0.68 -19.23 26.95
C ASP A 105 0.89 -17.72 27.17
N LYS A 106 2.02 -17.33 27.78
CA LYS A 106 2.40 -15.93 28.01
C LYS A 106 3.08 -15.32 26.78
N ILE A 107 3.93 -16.08 26.09
CA ILE A 107 4.58 -15.64 24.84
C ILE A 107 3.54 -15.39 23.75
N GLU A 108 2.46 -16.15 23.72
CA GLU A 108 1.35 -16.01 22.74
C GLU A 108 0.38 -14.87 23.08
N MET A 109 0.50 -14.22 24.23
CA MET A 109 -0.24 -13.01 24.58
C MET A 109 0.34 -11.78 23.85
N VAL A 110 -0.50 -10.74 23.70
CA VAL A 110 -0.10 -9.42 23.21
C VAL A 110 0.03 -8.46 24.37
N TYR A 111 1.19 -7.85 24.53
CA TYR A 111 1.47 -6.88 25.59
C TYR A 111 1.46 -5.45 25.02
N ALA A 112 0.82 -4.53 25.74
CA ALA A 112 0.85 -3.11 25.42
C ALA A 112 1.95 -2.41 26.24
N GLY A 113 2.75 -1.58 25.58
CA GLY A 113 3.81 -0.80 26.20
C GLY A 113 5.17 -1.52 26.27
N ALA A 114 6.13 -0.89 26.94
CA ALA A 114 7.50 -1.39 27.03
C ALA A 114 7.59 -2.68 27.86
N ALA A 115 8.46 -3.59 27.45
CA ALA A 115 8.64 -4.88 28.12
C ALA A 115 9.08 -4.76 29.60
N SER A 116 9.77 -3.69 29.96
CA SER A 116 10.22 -3.40 31.32
C SER A 116 9.12 -2.97 32.30
N ARG A 117 7.91 -2.63 31.80
CA ARG A 117 6.81 -2.11 32.65
C ARG A 117 5.89 -3.23 33.15
N ASN A 118 5.32 -3.04 34.34
CA ASN A 118 4.27 -3.91 34.91
C ASN A 118 4.68 -5.37 35.07
N ASN A 119 5.91 -5.65 35.56
CA ASN A 119 6.45 -7.00 35.74
C ASN A 119 6.34 -7.52 37.19
N GLU A 120 5.96 -6.68 38.16
CA GLU A 120 6.00 -6.99 39.58
C GLU A 120 5.03 -8.09 40.03
N ARG A 121 3.94 -8.32 39.27
CA ARG A 121 2.91 -9.32 39.60
C ARG A 121 3.13 -10.68 38.93
N PHE A 122 4.20 -10.82 38.15
CA PHE A 122 4.50 -12.07 37.48
C PHE A 122 5.13 -13.05 38.46
N VAL A 123 4.63 -14.26 38.47
CA VAL A 123 5.18 -15.37 39.30
C VAL A 123 5.64 -16.48 38.36
N ALA A 124 6.91 -16.79 38.40
CA ALA A 124 7.51 -17.84 37.58
C ALA A 124 7.65 -19.15 38.44
N GLY A 125 7.86 -20.25 37.70
CA GLY A 125 8.43 -21.47 38.30
C GLY A 125 9.93 -21.32 38.58
N ASP A 126 10.51 -22.35 39.19
CA ASP A 126 11.94 -22.40 39.44
C ASP A 126 12.74 -22.47 38.11
N ALA A 127 13.95 -21.90 38.13
CA ALA A 127 14.85 -22.04 36.99
C ALA A 127 15.27 -23.51 36.83
N ILE A 128 15.26 -24.00 35.59
CA ILE A 128 15.65 -25.38 35.27
C ILE A 128 17.12 -25.61 35.59
N ASN A 129 17.95 -24.62 35.35
CA ASN A 129 19.35 -24.61 35.69
C ASN A 129 19.75 -23.26 36.30
N LYS A 130 20.59 -23.33 37.32
CA LYS A 130 21.29 -22.19 37.90
C LYS A 130 22.77 -22.46 37.78
N LEU A 131 23.47 -21.77 36.90
CA LEU A 131 24.86 -22.00 36.57
C LEU A 131 25.72 -20.84 37.07
N ASP A 132 26.71 -21.15 37.91
CA ASP A 132 27.74 -20.19 38.30
C ASP A 132 28.91 -20.27 37.30
N TYR A 133 28.92 -19.35 36.35
CA TYR A 133 29.93 -19.34 35.27
C TYR A 133 31.29 -18.80 35.71
N SER A 134 31.51 -18.55 37.02
CA SER A 134 32.85 -18.44 37.59
C SER A 134 33.50 -19.83 37.84
N ASN A 135 32.67 -20.90 37.92
CA ASN A 135 33.12 -22.26 37.97
C ASN A 135 33.38 -22.82 36.56
N PRO A 136 34.59 -23.28 36.22
CA PRO A 136 34.93 -23.74 34.89
C PRO A 136 34.03 -24.86 34.33
N VAL A 137 33.52 -25.75 35.18
CA VAL A 137 32.61 -26.82 34.72
C VAL A 137 31.24 -26.29 34.35
N GLU A 138 30.72 -25.33 35.09
CA GLU A 138 29.42 -24.72 34.84
C GLU A 138 29.51 -23.69 33.70
N GLU A 139 30.67 -23.02 33.58
CA GLU A 139 30.98 -22.18 32.41
C GLU A 139 30.92 -22.98 31.10
N GLU A 140 31.54 -24.17 31.03
CA GLU A 140 31.44 -25.03 29.85
C GLU A 140 30.04 -25.56 29.60
N ARG A 141 29.22 -25.79 30.61
CA ARG A 141 27.82 -26.14 30.46
C ARG A 141 27.02 -24.97 29.83
N LEU A 142 27.26 -23.74 30.29
CA LEU A 142 26.63 -22.56 29.73
C LEU A 142 27.02 -22.38 28.25
N ILE A 143 28.30 -22.54 27.92
CA ILE A 143 28.74 -22.46 26.51
C ILE A 143 28.16 -23.59 25.69
N GLY A 144 28.03 -24.78 26.21
CA GLY A 144 27.36 -25.92 25.55
C GLY A 144 25.90 -25.60 25.20
N LEU A 145 25.15 -24.97 26.11
CA LEU A 145 23.80 -24.49 25.86
C LEU A 145 23.77 -23.44 24.74
N LEU A 146 24.66 -22.46 24.81
CA LEU A 146 24.72 -21.36 23.81
C LEU A 146 25.14 -21.83 22.40
N ARG A 147 25.84 -22.96 22.30
CA ARG A 147 26.20 -23.59 21.01
C ARG A 147 25.04 -24.32 20.35
N THR A 148 24.03 -24.72 21.11
CA THR A 148 22.92 -25.55 20.63
C THR A 148 21.86 -24.64 20.03
N GLU A 149 21.61 -24.79 18.72
CA GLU A 149 20.55 -24.05 18.04
C GLU A 149 19.22 -24.78 18.21
N CYS A 150 18.31 -24.19 18.99
CA CYS A 150 16.99 -24.75 19.25
C CYS A 150 15.94 -23.63 19.36
N TYR A 151 14.73 -23.90 18.83
CA TYR A 151 13.63 -22.94 18.83
C TYR A 151 12.33 -23.58 19.34
N THR A 152 11.52 -22.77 20.01
CA THR A 152 10.18 -23.16 20.47
C THR A 152 9.15 -22.90 19.38
N LYS A 153 8.28 -23.88 19.13
CA LYS A 153 7.17 -23.72 18.20
C LYS A 153 6.04 -22.93 18.81
N ILE A 154 5.43 -22.05 18.02
CA ILE A 154 4.31 -21.22 18.43
C ILE A 154 3.09 -21.45 17.55
N HIS A 155 1.91 -21.09 18.07
CA HIS A 155 0.68 -21.05 17.29
C HIS A 155 0.52 -19.71 16.57
N ILE A 156 0.02 -19.77 15.34
CA ILE A 156 -0.29 -18.59 14.54
C ILE A 156 -1.71 -18.12 14.85
N ASP A 157 -1.87 -16.83 15.12
CA ASP A 157 -3.15 -16.16 15.30
C ASP A 157 -3.21 -14.85 14.49
N GLU A 158 -4.32 -14.14 14.60
CA GLU A 158 -4.55 -12.87 13.90
C GLU A 158 -3.52 -11.78 14.20
N ASN A 159 -2.85 -11.84 15.35
CA ASN A 159 -1.91 -10.80 15.77
C ASN A 159 -0.53 -10.97 15.13
N CYS A 160 -0.10 -12.23 14.96
CA CYS A 160 1.26 -12.55 14.49
C CYS A 160 1.33 -13.01 13.02
N ILE A 161 0.19 -13.39 12.39
CA ILE A 161 0.19 -14.00 11.06
C ILE A 161 0.85 -13.12 9.99
N VAL A 162 0.70 -11.80 10.08
CA VAL A 162 1.30 -10.87 9.11
C VAL A 162 2.81 -10.87 9.20
N GLY A 163 3.37 -10.88 10.40
CA GLY A 163 4.81 -10.95 10.63
C GLY A 163 5.40 -12.25 10.11
N TRP A 164 4.78 -13.38 10.45
CA TRP A 164 5.21 -14.71 10.02
C TRP A 164 5.08 -14.91 8.52
N ALA A 165 3.98 -14.45 7.92
CA ALA A 165 3.81 -14.45 6.47
C ALA A 165 4.91 -13.63 5.78
N SER A 166 5.21 -12.44 6.27
CA SER A 166 6.28 -11.60 5.71
C SER A 166 7.64 -12.29 5.74
N SER A 167 7.97 -12.95 6.84
CA SER A 167 9.21 -13.71 7.01
C SER A 167 9.26 -14.94 6.10
N PHE A 168 8.14 -15.68 6.02
CA PHE A 168 8.02 -16.85 5.14
C PHE A 168 8.21 -16.48 3.67
N TYR A 169 7.54 -15.43 3.20
CA TYR A 169 7.61 -15.05 1.77
C TYR A 169 8.90 -14.34 1.39
N LYS A 170 9.63 -13.81 2.35
CA LYS A 170 11.00 -13.37 2.14
C LYS A 170 11.92 -14.55 1.76
N LEU A 171 11.71 -15.70 2.41
CA LEU A 171 12.47 -16.91 2.16
C LEU A 171 11.95 -17.70 0.95
N TYR A 172 10.62 -17.69 0.75
CA TYR A 172 9.93 -18.46 -0.28
C TYR A 172 9.01 -17.57 -1.15
N PRO A 173 9.56 -16.71 -2.03
CA PRO A 173 8.77 -15.70 -2.75
C PRO A 173 7.69 -16.26 -3.68
N THR A 174 7.77 -17.55 -4.02
CA THR A 174 6.83 -18.23 -4.93
C THR A 174 5.86 -19.18 -4.20
N ALA A 175 5.95 -19.26 -2.88
CA ALA A 175 5.09 -20.12 -2.09
C ALA A 175 3.63 -19.63 -2.07
N THR A 176 2.71 -20.53 -1.71
CA THR A 176 1.28 -20.25 -1.57
C THR A 176 0.84 -20.15 -0.13
N LYS A 177 -0.39 -19.70 0.08
CA LYS A 177 -1.03 -19.67 1.40
C LYS A 177 -1.10 -21.05 2.03
N ALA A 178 -1.52 -22.06 1.25
CA ALA A 178 -1.60 -23.44 1.72
C ALA A 178 -0.24 -23.95 2.22
N GLN A 179 0.85 -23.55 1.56
CA GLN A 179 2.20 -23.90 1.98
C GLN A 179 2.62 -23.24 3.28
N PHE A 180 2.18 -21.99 3.52
CA PHE A 180 2.47 -21.28 4.76
C PHE A 180 1.67 -21.84 5.95
N ILE A 181 0.36 -22.06 5.76
CA ILE A 181 -0.52 -22.54 6.83
C ILE A 181 -0.29 -24.02 7.13
N GLY A 182 0.12 -24.78 6.12
CA GLY A 182 0.20 -26.23 6.17
C GLY A 182 -1.19 -26.87 5.94
N ASP A 183 -1.26 -27.87 5.05
CA ASP A 183 -2.44 -28.69 4.88
C ASP A 183 -2.25 -30.00 5.64
N GLU A 184 -3.03 -30.24 6.69
CA GLU A 184 -2.96 -31.46 7.49
C GLU A 184 -3.50 -32.70 6.73
N THR A 185 -4.32 -32.50 5.70
CA THR A 185 -4.96 -33.62 5.01
C THR A 185 -4.03 -34.31 4.02
N GLY A 186 -2.93 -33.69 3.63
CA GLY A 186 -1.99 -34.24 2.65
C GLY A 186 -2.55 -34.44 1.25
N GLU A 187 -3.78 -34.01 0.99
CA GLU A 187 -4.47 -34.16 -0.30
C GLU A 187 -4.00 -33.12 -1.32
N VAL A 188 -3.55 -31.97 -0.89
CA VAL A 188 -2.88 -31.02 -1.78
C VAL A 188 -1.45 -31.50 -2.02
N ARG A 189 -1.28 -32.42 -2.94
CA ARG A 189 0.05 -32.78 -3.45
C ARG A 189 0.62 -31.58 -4.19
N ILE A 190 1.59 -30.96 -3.58
CA ILE A 190 2.42 -29.97 -4.25
C ILE A 190 3.41 -30.74 -5.10
N ILE A 191 3.09 -30.88 -6.37
CA ILE A 191 3.99 -31.46 -7.37
C ILE A 191 4.92 -30.36 -7.83
N GLY A 192 6.10 -30.29 -7.25
CA GLY A 192 7.11 -29.32 -7.57
C GLY A 192 7.84 -28.93 -6.30
N GLU A 193 9.14 -28.96 -6.35
CA GLU A 193 10.03 -28.74 -5.22
C GLU A 193 9.60 -27.56 -4.34
N ILE A 194 8.92 -27.85 -3.23
CA ILE A 194 9.05 -27.01 -2.06
C ILE A 194 10.49 -27.22 -1.60
N ARG A 195 11.36 -26.34 -2.06
CA ARG A 195 12.74 -26.34 -1.57
C ARG A 195 12.72 -25.96 -0.09
N LYS A 196 12.55 -26.97 0.78
CA LYS A 196 12.66 -26.95 2.23
C LYS A 196 11.67 -26.04 2.98
N PRO A 197 10.37 -26.38 3.07
CA PRO A 197 9.50 -25.88 4.11
C PRO A 197 9.95 -26.32 5.52
N ASP A 198 10.87 -27.28 5.62
CA ASP A 198 11.34 -27.89 6.86
C ASP A 198 11.83 -26.88 7.90
N LYS A 199 12.46 -25.78 7.49
CA LYS A 199 12.90 -24.76 8.45
C LYS A 199 11.73 -24.06 9.15
N PHE A 200 10.65 -23.74 8.44
CA PHE A 200 9.49 -23.06 9.05
C PHE A 200 8.64 -23.97 9.93
N ARG A 201 8.53 -25.24 9.59
CA ARG A 201 7.88 -26.27 10.45
C ARG A 201 8.53 -26.40 11.83
N ASN A 202 9.77 -25.99 11.96
CA ASN A 202 10.46 -26.00 13.25
C ASN A 202 10.10 -24.80 14.13
N TYR A 203 9.45 -23.77 13.59
CA TYR A 203 9.13 -22.52 14.31
C TYR A 203 7.64 -22.34 14.59
N ILE A 204 6.77 -22.94 13.78
CA ILE A 204 5.32 -22.77 13.91
C ILE A 204 4.60 -24.12 13.86
N TYR A 205 3.51 -24.20 14.62
CA TYR A 205 2.55 -25.29 14.49
C TYR A 205 1.68 -25.06 13.26
N PRO A 206 1.25 -26.12 12.55
CA PRO A 206 0.21 -26.01 11.52
C PRO A 206 -1.06 -25.40 12.13
N TYR A 207 -1.74 -24.54 11.35
CA TYR A 207 -2.99 -23.98 11.79
C TYR A 207 -4.09 -25.07 11.89
N LYS A 208 -4.62 -25.29 13.09
CA LYS A 208 -5.67 -26.28 13.40
C LYS A 208 -7.03 -25.64 13.62
N GLY A 209 -7.39 -24.65 12.82
CA GLY A 209 -8.69 -23.98 12.92
C GLY A 209 -9.72 -24.62 11.99
N LYS A 210 -11.00 -24.68 12.43
CA LYS A 210 -12.11 -24.91 11.51
C LYS A 210 -12.29 -23.70 10.62
N SER A 211 -12.90 -23.90 9.42
CA SER A 211 -13.29 -22.82 8.49
C SER A 211 -14.38 -21.94 9.08
N ASN A 212 -14.05 -21.18 10.11
CA ASN A 212 -14.91 -20.22 10.77
C ASN A 212 -14.56 -18.78 10.35
N GLU A 213 -15.26 -17.81 10.90
CA GLU A 213 -15.02 -16.40 10.60
C GLU A 213 -13.59 -15.95 10.92
N LYS A 214 -13.01 -16.46 12.01
CA LYS A 214 -11.62 -16.20 12.39
C LYS A 214 -10.64 -16.75 11.36
N PHE A 215 -10.85 -17.96 10.86
CA PHE A 215 -10.00 -18.56 9.82
C PHE A 215 -10.09 -17.75 8.51
N ARG A 216 -11.30 -17.35 8.10
CA ARG A 216 -11.48 -16.47 6.94
C ARG A 216 -10.70 -15.17 7.11
N TYR A 217 -10.81 -14.52 8.26
CA TYR A 217 -10.04 -13.32 8.58
C TYR A 217 -8.52 -13.53 8.48
N LEU A 218 -8.00 -14.66 8.98
CA LEU A 218 -6.59 -15.00 8.86
C LEU A 218 -6.15 -15.18 7.41
N MET A 219 -6.98 -15.86 6.59
CA MET A 219 -6.71 -16.03 5.15
C MET A 219 -6.67 -14.69 4.41
N ASP A 220 -7.50 -13.74 4.81
CA ASP A 220 -7.52 -12.41 4.22
C ASP A 220 -6.32 -11.58 4.62
N ARG A 221 -5.89 -11.66 5.88
CA ARG A 221 -4.65 -11.03 6.34
C ARG A 221 -3.43 -11.58 5.59
N LEU A 222 -3.44 -12.86 5.24
CA LEU A 222 -2.41 -13.47 4.38
C LEU A 222 -2.46 -12.92 2.96
N ASN A 223 -3.65 -12.75 2.38
CA ASN A 223 -3.79 -12.10 1.07
C ASN A 223 -3.14 -10.71 1.07
N ASP A 224 -3.27 -9.98 2.17
CA ASP A 224 -2.71 -8.65 2.33
C ASP A 224 -1.19 -8.60 2.23
N VAL A 225 -0.51 -9.60 2.73
CA VAL A 225 0.96 -9.64 2.72
C VAL A 225 1.52 -10.22 1.42
N LEU A 226 0.83 -11.22 0.87
CA LEU A 226 1.33 -12.06 -0.21
C LEU A 226 1.13 -11.54 -1.61
N HIS A 227 -0.09 -11.15 -1.89
CA HIS A 227 -0.56 -11.00 -3.27
C HIS A 227 -1.36 -9.73 -3.52
N LYS A 228 -1.40 -8.79 -2.58
CA LYS A 228 -2.02 -7.47 -2.79
C LYS A 228 -1.70 -6.87 -4.15
N LYS A 229 -0.51 -7.21 -4.67
CA LYS A 229 0.03 -6.64 -5.88
C LYS A 229 -0.19 -7.48 -7.13
N ASN A 230 -0.32 -8.79 -7.01
CA ASN A 230 -0.30 -9.69 -8.18
C ASN A 230 -1.69 -10.16 -8.64
N LEU A 231 -2.62 -10.39 -7.74
CA LEU A 231 -3.97 -10.91 -8.08
C LEU A 231 -5.09 -9.91 -7.79
N GLY A 232 -4.85 -8.85 -6.99
CA GLY A 232 -5.89 -7.87 -6.66
C GLY A 232 -7.07 -8.46 -5.87
N ALA A 233 -6.88 -9.60 -5.22
CA ALA A 233 -7.91 -10.22 -4.40
C ALA A 233 -8.02 -9.49 -3.06
N PHE A 234 -9.23 -9.01 -2.73
CA PHE A 234 -9.50 -8.22 -1.53
C PHE A 234 -10.66 -8.81 -0.74
N TYR A 235 -10.47 -8.85 0.56
CA TYR A 235 -11.50 -9.25 1.51
C TYR A 235 -12.59 -8.19 1.63
N THR A 236 -13.84 -8.63 1.60
CA THR A 236 -14.98 -7.75 1.84
C THR A 236 -15.31 -7.71 3.32
N HIS A 237 -15.26 -6.50 3.92
CA HIS A 237 -15.62 -6.33 5.33
C HIS A 237 -17.07 -6.73 5.59
N PRO A 238 -17.39 -7.47 6.68
CA PRO A 238 -18.72 -8.00 6.96
C PRO A 238 -19.86 -6.97 6.87
N LEU A 239 -19.65 -5.75 7.36
CA LEU A 239 -20.66 -4.69 7.30
C LEU A 239 -20.99 -4.24 5.87
N TYR A 240 -20.00 -4.24 4.97
CA TYR A 240 -20.26 -3.93 3.56
C TYR A 240 -20.88 -5.11 2.82
N ALA A 241 -20.48 -6.34 3.15
CA ALA A 241 -21.14 -7.54 2.64
C ALA A 241 -22.61 -7.56 3.04
N GLU A 242 -22.94 -7.29 4.30
CA GLU A 242 -24.32 -7.19 4.79
C GLU A 242 -25.09 -6.07 4.09
N LYS A 243 -24.47 -4.88 3.91
CA LYS A 243 -25.14 -3.80 3.17
C LYS A 243 -25.41 -4.15 1.72
N SER A 244 -24.55 -4.92 1.07
CA SER A 244 -24.75 -5.32 -0.33
C SER A 244 -25.91 -6.31 -0.51
N MET A 245 -26.34 -7.00 0.56
CA MET A 245 -27.54 -7.84 0.51
C MET A 245 -28.81 -7.05 0.15
N LEU A 246 -28.86 -5.74 0.47
CA LEU A 246 -29.97 -4.89 0.01
C LEU A 246 -30.05 -4.80 -1.51
N LEU A 247 -28.89 -4.81 -2.18
CA LEU A 247 -28.82 -4.80 -3.65
C LEU A 247 -29.18 -6.17 -4.22
N VAL A 248 -28.75 -7.25 -3.58
CA VAL A 248 -29.12 -8.62 -3.95
C VAL A 248 -30.64 -8.79 -3.89
N ARG A 249 -31.27 -8.39 -2.79
CA ARG A 249 -32.73 -8.48 -2.62
C ARG A 249 -33.48 -7.61 -3.63
N LYS A 250 -32.97 -6.40 -3.92
CA LYS A 250 -33.49 -5.56 -4.99
C LYS A 250 -33.36 -6.22 -6.38
N ALA A 251 -32.34 -7.02 -6.61
CA ALA A 251 -32.22 -7.81 -7.83
C ALA A 251 -33.20 -8.99 -7.85
N ILE A 252 -33.41 -9.65 -6.72
CA ILE A 252 -34.41 -10.73 -6.58
C ILE A 252 -35.81 -10.21 -6.81
N GLU A 253 -36.19 -9.01 -6.34
CA GLU A 253 -37.48 -8.36 -6.60
C GLU A 253 -37.76 -8.14 -8.10
N ARG A 254 -36.75 -8.17 -8.95
CA ARG A 254 -36.84 -8.03 -10.41
C ARG A 254 -37.12 -9.35 -11.11
N VAL A 255 -37.06 -10.49 -10.40
CA VAL A 255 -37.35 -11.80 -10.96
C VAL A 255 -38.82 -11.86 -11.35
N PRO A 256 -39.14 -12.21 -12.60
CA PRO A 256 -40.53 -12.37 -13.00
C PRO A 256 -41.27 -13.40 -12.12
N LYS A 257 -42.55 -13.17 -11.89
CA LYS A 257 -43.37 -14.12 -11.16
C LYS A 257 -43.31 -15.49 -11.85
N ASP A 258 -43.21 -16.53 -11.06
CA ASP A 258 -43.11 -17.94 -11.49
C ASP A 258 -41.79 -18.34 -12.18
N ASN A 259 -40.80 -17.44 -12.26
CA ASN A 259 -39.45 -17.78 -12.70
C ASN A 259 -38.57 -18.19 -11.51
N ASP A 260 -37.63 -19.11 -11.78
CA ASP A 260 -36.50 -19.37 -10.88
C ASP A 260 -35.44 -18.27 -11.00
N TYR A 261 -34.53 -18.21 -10.06
CA TYR A 261 -33.34 -17.37 -10.16
C TYR A 261 -32.09 -18.09 -9.64
N VAL A 262 -30.94 -17.64 -10.08
CA VAL A 262 -29.66 -18.11 -9.56
C VAL A 262 -28.72 -16.92 -9.31
N ILE A 263 -28.12 -16.92 -8.13
CA ILE A 263 -27.04 -15.96 -7.75
C ILE A 263 -25.71 -16.64 -8.08
N ILE A 264 -24.87 -16.01 -8.86
CA ILE A 264 -23.58 -16.57 -9.24
C ILE A 264 -22.45 -15.67 -8.73
N ASP A 265 -21.56 -16.21 -7.90
CA ASP A 265 -20.26 -15.61 -7.57
C ASP A 265 -19.12 -16.44 -8.18
N ARG A 266 -18.46 -15.85 -9.19
CA ARG A 266 -17.36 -16.49 -9.93
C ARG A 266 -16.01 -16.36 -9.24
N CYS A 267 -15.95 -15.64 -8.12
CA CYS A 267 -14.72 -15.32 -7.39
C CYS A 267 -14.96 -15.20 -5.87
N ALA A 268 -15.77 -16.11 -5.33
CA ALA A 268 -16.27 -16.11 -3.96
C ALA A 268 -15.17 -16.11 -2.88
N GLY A 269 -13.93 -16.49 -3.24
CA GLY A 269 -12.84 -16.62 -2.27
C GLY A 269 -13.21 -17.62 -1.18
N THR A 270 -13.24 -17.17 0.07
CA THR A 270 -13.66 -18.00 1.21
C THR A 270 -15.15 -17.88 1.57
N GLY A 271 -15.97 -17.22 0.73
CA GLY A 271 -17.41 -17.09 0.93
C GLY A 271 -17.83 -15.95 1.86
N ASN A 272 -17.14 -14.82 1.79
CA ASN A 272 -17.46 -13.67 2.65
C ASN A 272 -18.78 -12.99 2.30
N LEU A 273 -19.10 -12.90 1.02
CA LEU A 273 -20.39 -12.37 0.54
C LEU A 273 -21.54 -13.33 0.91
N GLU A 274 -21.33 -14.60 0.67
CA GLU A 274 -22.28 -15.68 0.95
C GLU A 274 -22.60 -15.81 2.44
N SER A 275 -21.66 -15.47 3.31
CA SER A 275 -21.87 -15.54 4.77
C SER A 275 -22.97 -14.62 5.30
N LYS A 276 -23.47 -13.69 4.48
CA LYS A 276 -24.56 -12.75 4.82
C LYS A 276 -25.86 -13.06 4.12
N MET A 277 -25.89 -14.13 3.34
CA MET A 277 -27.10 -14.63 2.68
C MET A 277 -27.96 -15.45 3.64
N THR A 278 -29.26 -15.45 3.43
CA THR A 278 -30.22 -16.38 4.10
C THR A 278 -30.03 -17.77 3.54
N GLU A 279 -30.61 -18.80 4.22
CA GLU A 279 -30.59 -20.18 3.71
C GLU A 279 -31.31 -20.31 2.36
N GLU A 280 -32.39 -19.55 2.15
CA GLU A 280 -33.10 -19.49 0.87
C GLU A 280 -32.20 -18.88 -0.22
N GLU A 281 -31.57 -17.71 0.03
CA GLU A 281 -30.66 -17.08 -0.90
C GLU A 281 -29.47 -18.01 -1.24
N LEU A 282 -28.92 -18.73 -0.25
CA LEU A 282 -27.86 -19.72 -0.46
C LEU A 282 -28.32 -20.88 -1.34
N SER A 283 -29.54 -21.39 -1.14
CA SER A 283 -30.09 -22.50 -1.95
C SER A 283 -30.21 -22.15 -3.45
N HIS A 284 -30.18 -20.87 -3.79
CA HIS A 284 -30.15 -20.34 -5.16
C HIS A 284 -28.75 -19.93 -5.63
N THR A 285 -27.71 -20.15 -4.82
CA THR A 285 -26.37 -19.61 -5.09
C THR A 285 -25.43 -20.64 -5.72
N ILE A 286 -24.68 -20.24 -6.73
CA ILE A 286 -23.56 -20.97 -7.34
C ILE A 286 -22.28 -20.19 -7.03
N VAL A 287 -21.32 -20.87 -6.44
CA VAL A 287 -20.02 -20.26 -6.08
C VAL A 287 -18.85 -20.96 -6.74
N SER A 288 -17.80 -20.19 -6.97
CA SER A 288 -16.50 -20.73 -7.40
C SER A 288 -15.36 -19.86 -6.93
N THR A 289 -14.16 -20.40 -6.91
CA THR A 289 -12.94 -19.66 -6.60
C THR A 289 -11.76 -20.20 -7.37
N TYR A 290 -10.76 -19.31 -7.61
CA TYR A 290 -9.55 -19.67 -8.36
C TYR A 290 -8.52 -20.43 -7.50
N GLU A 291 -8.47 -20.23 -6.20
CA GLU A 291 -7.54 -20.90 -5.30
C GLU A 291 -8.14 -22.20 -4.78
N TYR A 292 -7.43 -23.32 -4.95
CA TYR A 292 -7.93 -24.62 -4.51
C TYR A 292 -8.20 -24.71 -3.02
N TYR A 293 -7.39 -24.03 -2.21
CA TYR A 293 -7.58 -23.98 -0.77
C TYR A 293 -8.89 -23.28 -0.37
N GLU A 294 -9.22 -22.20 -1.05
CA GLU A 294 -10.49 -21.49 -0.85
C GLU A 294 -11.69 -22.36 -1.27
N TYR A 295 -11.54 -23.14 -2.33
CA TYR A 295 -12.51 -24.15 -2.75
C TYR A 295 -12.81 -25.16 -1.63
N LYS A 296 -11.78 -25.66 -0.92
CA LYS A 296 -11.99 -26.56 0.23
C LYS A 296 -12.76 -25.85 1.36
N VAL A 297 -12.47 -24.58 1.61
CA VAL A 297 -13.22 -23.78 2.60
C VAL A 297 -14.69 -23.62 2.20
N LEU A 298 -14.96 -23.36 0.92
CA LEU A 298 -16.33 -23.28 0.41
C LEU A 298 -17.07 -24.61 0.59
N LEU A 299 -16.45 -25.74 0.27
CA LEU A 299 -17.04 -27.07 0.49
C LEU A 299 -17.39 -27.32 1.96
N GLU A 300 -16.46 -27.01 2.87
CA GLU A 300 -16.68 -27.22 4.30
C GLU A 300 -17.77 -26.30 4.88
N THR A 301 -17.85 -25.06 4.40
CA THR A 301 -18.74 -24.04 4.98
C THR A 301 -20.14 -24.04 4.35
N PHE A 302 -20.21 -24.28 3.05
CA PHE A 302 -21.43 -24.09 2.25
C PHE A 302 -21.84 -25.29 1.41
N GLY A 303 -21.10 -26.42 1.48
CA GLY A 303 -21.28 -27.57 0.58
C GLY A 303 -22.69 -28.13 0.54
N ASP A 304 -23.40 -28.09 1.67
CA ASP A 304 -24.79 -28.56 1.83
C ASP A 304 -25.86 -27.44 1.78
N LYS A 305 -25.44 -26.18 1.58
CA LYS A 305 -26.31 -25.01 1.66
C LYS A 305 -26.52 -24.33 0.32
N VAL A 306 -25.48 -24.31 -0.52
CA VAL A 306 -25.55 -23.65 -1.83
C VAL A 306 -25.99 -24.62 -2.92
N ARG A 307 -26.56 -24.08 -4.01
CA ARG A 307 -27.04 -24.88 -5.13
C ARG A 307 -25.92 -25.65 -5.80
N HIS A 308 -24.78 -25.01 -6.07
CA HIS A 308 -23.59 -25.66 -6.61
C HIS A 308 -22.30 -24.95 -6.14
N ILE A 309 -21.25 -25.73 -5.95
CA ILE A 309 -19.86 -25.26 -5.88
C ILE A 309 -19.14 -25.80 -7.10
N ILE A 310 -18.67 -24.94 -8.00
CA ILE A 310 -17.99 -25.37 -9.21
C ILE A 310 -16.61 -25.94 -8.83
N PRO A 311 -16.33 -27.20 -9.13
CA PRO A 311 -15.08 -27.84 -8.78
C PRO A 311 -13.92 -27.30 -9.62
N PRO A 312 -12.66 -27.54 -9.21
CA PRO A 312 -11.49 -27.33 -10.03
C PRO A 312 -11.58 -28.13 -11.33
N SER A 313 -10.96 -27.61 -12.40
CA SER A 313 -10.83 -28.36 -13.63
C SER A 313 -9.91 -29.58 -13.43
N GLU A 314 -10.24 -30.70 -14.07
CA GLU A 314 -9.41 -31.91 -14.09
C GLU A 314 -8.25 -31.81 -15.09
N ARG A 315 -8.17 -30.77 -15.89
CA ARG A 315 -7.14 -30.57 -16.92
C ARG A 315 -5.79 -30.24 -16.31
N ILE A 316 -4.72 -30.67 -17.00
CA ILE A 316 -3.32 -30.43 -16.57
C ILE A 316 -2.99 -28.94 -16.42
N ASP A 317 -3.62 -28.07 -17.23
CA ASP A 317 -3.41 -26.61 -17.15
C ASP A 317 -3.98 -25.95 -15.89
N THR A 318 -4.76 -26.67 -15.09
CA THR A 318 -5.16 -26.22 -13.74
C THR A 318 -4.01 -26.28 -12.74
N PHE A 319 -2.94 -26.97 -13.07
CA PHE A 319 -1.73 -27.06 -12.25
C PHE A 319 -0.73 -26.00 -12.71
N ASN A 320 -0.45 -25.02 -11.86
CA ASN A 320 0.55 -24.00 -12.13
C ASN A 320 1.71 -24.14 -11.14
N GLY A 321 2.91 -24.46 -11.65
CA GLY A 321 4.09 -24.66 -10.82
C GLY A 321 3.96 -25.80 -9.81
N GLY A 322 3.21 -26.85 -10.15
CA GLY A 322 2.97 -28.01 -9.29
C GLY A 322 1.83 -27.84 -8.30
N MET A 323 0.99 -26.79 -8.46
CA MET A 323 -0.15 -26.53 -7.58
C MET A 323 -1.48 -26.73 -8.28
N VAL A 324 -2.43 -27.35 -7.58
CA VAL A 324 -3.81 -27.44 -8.04
C VAL A 324 -4.47 -26.07 -7.89
N ARG A 325 -5.07 -25.57 -8.96
CA ARG A 325 -5.91 -24.38 -8.94
C ARG A 325 -7.38 -24.77 -8.78
N GLY A 326 -8.17 -23.81 -8.27
CA GLY A 326 -9.62 -23.89 -8.30
C GLY A 326 -10.17 -23.64 -9.72
N ALA A 327 -11.43 -23.32 -9.81
CA ALA A 327 -12.09 -23.00 -11.07
C ALA A 327 -11.64 -21.63 -11.62
N ASN A 328 -11.16 -21.59 -12.85
CA ASN A 328 -10.79 -20.32 -13.50
C ASN A 328 -12.02 -19.73 -14.21
N ALA A 329 -12.68 -18.77 -13.59
CA ALA A 329 -13.89 -18.10 -14.11
C ALA A 329 -13.70 -17.43 -15.49
N LEU A 330 -12.48 -17.18 -15.92
CA LEU A 330 -12.15 -16.55 -17.21
C LEU A 330 -11.68 -17.53 -18.28
N SER A 331 -11.73 -18.85 -18.03
CA SER A 331 -11.47 -19.90 -19.01
C SER A 331 -12.74 -20.27 -19.78
N MET A 332 -12.60 -20.72 -21.03
CA MET A 332 -13.75 -21.23 -21.79
C MET A 332 -14.35 -22.48 -21.17
N GLU A 333 -13.56 -23.31 -20.53
CA GLU A 333 -14.04 -24.47 -19.78
C GLU A 333 -15.05 -24.09 -18.70
N TYR A 334 -14.77 -23.03 -17.94
CA TYR A 334 -15.70 -22.51 -16.92
C TYR A 334 -16.92 -21.85 -17.57
N ILE A 335 -16.71 -21.02 -18.59
CA ILE A 335 -17.80 -20.30 -19.28
C ILE A 335 -18.79 -21.27 -19.93
N THR A 336 -18.30 -22.40 -20.43
CA THR A 336 -19.12 -23.42 -21.06
C THR A 336 -19.53 -24.56 -20.13
N ASN A 337 -19.26 -24.44 -18.82
CA ASN A 337 -19.60 -25.47 -17.84
C ASN A 337 -21.11 -25.74 -17.81
N GLU A 338 -21.51 -26.98 -17.99
CA GLU A 338 -22.91 -27.39 -18.11
C GLU A 338 -23.74 -27.03 -16.86
N THR A 339 -23.13 -27.12 -15.66
CA THR A 339 -23.79 -26.76 -14.40
C THR A 339 -24.19 -25.28 -14.36
N ILE A 340 -23.45 -24.39 -15.02
CA ILE A 340 -23.77 -22.96 -15.13
C ILE A 340 -24.71 -22.72 -16.31
N LYS A 341 -24.40 -23.31 -17.47
CA LYS A 341 -25.15 -23.10 -18.70
C LYS A 341 -26.62 -23.49 -18.62
N GLN A 342 -26.94 -24.55 -17.89
CA GLN A 342 -28.34 -24.97 -17.72
C GLN A 342 -29.24 -23.85 -17.15
N TYR A 343 -28.69 -22.95 -16.35
CA TYR A 343 -29.40 -21.79 -15.81
C TYR A 343 -29.33 -20.59 -16.75
N VAL A 344 -28.14 -20.31 -17.29
CA VAL A 344 -27.91 -19.15 -18.18
C VAL A 344 -28.73 -19.28 -19.47
N ASP A 345 -28.85 -20.50 -20.02
CA ASP A 345 -29.59 -20.73 -21.27
C ASP A 345 -31.12 -20.94 -21.02
N ASN A 346 -31.56 -20.99 -19.76
CA ASN A 346 -32.99 -21.16 -19.41
C ASN A 346 -33.65 -19.77 -19.30
N SER A 347 -34.63 -19.50 -20.21
CA SER A 347 -35.39 -18.26 -20.21
C SER A 347 -36.30 -18.07 -19.01
N GLN A 348 -36.63 -19.15 -18.27
CA GLN A 348 -37.40 -19.10 -17.01
C GLN A 348 -36.52 -18.99 -15.77
N CYS A 349 -35.22 -18.76 -15.93
CA CYS A 349 -34.30 -18.53 -14.84
C CYS A 349 -33.62 -17.15 -14.99
N THR A 350 -33.79 -16.30 -13.99
CA THR A 350 -33.10 -14.98 -13.95
C THR A 350 -31.71 -15.11 -13.35
N ILE A 351 -30.73 -14.53 -13.99
CA ILE A 351 -29.35 -14.56 -13.54
C ILE A 351 -29.04 -13.29 -12.74
N ILE A 352 -28.52 -13.50 -11.54
CA ILE A 352 -28.00 -12.43 -10.66
C ILE A 352 -26.50 -12.70 -10.44
N LEU A 353 -25.64 -11.95 -11.10
CA LEU A 353 -24.22 -11.99 -10.75
C LEU A 353 -23.96 -11.11 -9.53
N PHE A 354 -23.30 -11.66 -8.52
CA PHE A 354 -22.92 -10.92 -7.32
C PHE A 354 -21.49 -11.27 -6.92
N GLU A 355 -20.55 -10.35 -7.12
CA GLU A 355 -19.15 -10.69 -6.97
C GLU A 355 -18.25 -9.49 -6.60
N ASN A 356 -17.15 -9.79 -5.96
CA ASN A 356 -16.03 -8.88 -5.72
C ASN A 356 -14.80 -9.38 -6.50
N PRO A 357 -14.68 -9.07 -7.80
CA PRO A 357 -13.62 -9.60 -8.64
C PRO A 357 -12.25 -9.03 -8.27
N PRO A 358 -11.16 -9.74 -8.57
CA PRO A 358 -9.80 -9.26 -8.30
C PRO A 358 -9.44 -8.02 -9.13
N TYR A 359 -8.74 -7.04 -8.52
CA TYR A 359 -8.40 -5.74 -9.11
C TYR A 359 -6.93 -5.65 -9.52
N ALA A 360 -6.46 -6.47 -10.44
CA ALA A 360 -5.10 -6.36 -10.96
C ALA A 360 -5.03 -5.32 -12.09
N ASP A 361 -4.12 -4.34 -11.94
CA ASP A 361 -3.87 -3.28 -12.93
C ASP A 361 -2.45 -3.40 -13.46
N THR A 362 -2.28 -3.47 -14.77
CA THR A 362 -0.97 -3.57 -15.43
C THR A 362 -0.26 -2.23 -15.62
N THR A 363 -0.91 -1.12 -15.28
CA THR A 363 -0.36 0.24 -15.44
C THR A 363 0.23 0.81 -14.15
N SER A 364 0.08 0.14 -13.01
CA SER A 364 0.57 0.65 -11.74
C SER A 364 2.11 0.68 -11.70
N ILE A 365 2.67 1.63 -10.94
CA ILE A 365 4.13 1.78 -10.75
C ILE A 365 4.75 0.48 -10.20
N GLU A 366 3.97 -0.30 -9.48
CA GLU A 366 4.40 -1.58 -8.91
C GLU A 366 4.63 -2.66 -9.98
N HIS A 367 3.91 -2.60 -11.09
CA HIS A 367 4.13 -3.46 -12.25
C HIS A 367 5.36 -3.06 -13.07
N GLN A 368 5.77 -1.82 -12.98
CA GLN A 368 6.97 -1.33 -13.67
C GLN A 368 8.26 -1.71 -12.95
N LYS A 369 8.20 -2.20 -11.71
CA LYS A 369 9.36 -2.74 -11.00
C LYS A 369 9.72 -4.12 -11.58
N LYS A 370 10.96 -4.26 -12.03
CA LYS A 370 11.51 -5.39 -12.83
C LYS A 370 11.17 -6.81 -12.36
N ASN A 371 10.79 -7.03 -11.11
CA ASN A 371 10.56 -8.35 -10.52
C ASN A 371 9.08 -8.75 -10.40
N ALA A 372 8.12 -7.85 -10.62
CA ALA A 372 6.69 -8.12 -10.53
C ALA A 372 6.04 -8.51 -11.88
N GLY A 373 6.75 -8.25 -12.99
CA GLY A 373 6.16 -8.16 -14.31
C GLY A 373 5.64 -9.45 -14.95
N LYS A 374 6.07 -10.64 -14.54
CA LYS A 374 5.66 -11.86 -15.23
C LYS A 374 4.35 -12.47 -14.69
N LYS A 375 4.11 -12.44 -13.38
CA LYS A 375 2.90 -13.05 -12.77
C LYS A 375 1.66 -12.18 -12.89
N SER A 376 1.79 -10.85 -12.83
CA SER A 376 0.67 -9.92 -12.87
C SER A 376 -0.01 -9.77 -14.24
N THR A 377 0.58 -10.33 -15.29
CA THR A 377 0.04 -10.32 -16.64
C THR A 377 -0.44 -11.70 -17.11
N GLU A 378 -0.36 -12.73 -16.27
CA GLU A 378 -0.78 -14.09 -16.58
C GLU A 378 -2.24 -14.14 -17.03
N TRP A 379 -3.12 -13.37 -16.41
CA TRP A 379 -4.53 -13.28 -16.77
C TRP A 379 -4.78 -12.80 -18.21
N LYS A 380 -3.80 -12.15 -18.87
CA LYS A 380 -3.87 -11.79 -20.29
C LYS A 380 -3.77 -13.03 -21.22
N GLN A 381 -3.45 -14.19 -20.67
CA GLN A 381 -3.47 -15.47 -21.39
C GLN A 381 -4.83 -16.17 -21.30
N TYR A 382 -5.74 -15.71 -20.41
CA TYR A 382 -7.04 -16.31 -20.24
C TYR A 382 -7.95 -16.08 -21.44
N ASP A 383 -8.83 -17.02 -21.71
CA ASP A 383 -9.67 -17.03 -22.89
C ASP A 383 -10.59 -15.81 -22.95
N ALA A 384 -11.24 -15.46 -21.84
CA ALA A 384 -12.10 -14.29 -21.76
C ALA A 384 -11.35 -12.99 -22.13
N PHE A 385 -10.09 -12.84 -21.74
CA PHE A 385 -9.29 -11.67 -22.13
C PHE A 385 -8.98 -11.69 -23.63
N LYS A 386 -8.63 -12.84 -24.20
CA LYS A 386 -8.34 -12.96 -25.65
C LYS A 386 -9.57 -12.60 -26.47
N GLU A 387 -10.76 -13.02 -26.04
CA GLU A 387 -12.01 -12.65 -26.71
C GLU A 387 -12.34 -11.15 -26.51
N MET A 388 -12.23 -10.64 -25.28
CA MET A 388 -12.43 -9.21 -25.01
C MET A 388 -11.54 -8.31 -25.87
N LYS A 389 -10.29 -8.70 -26.10
CA LYS A 389 -9.34 -7.92 -26.93
C LYS A 389 -9.77 -7.78 -28.39
N LYS A 390 -10.64 -8.67 -28.91
CA LYS A 390 -11.16 -8.57 -30.27
C LYS A 390 -12.21 -7.46 -30.40
N GLU A 391 -12.94 -7.17 -29.33
CA GLU A 391 -14.07 -6.23 -29.33
C GLU A 391 -13.72 -4.90 -28.65
N VAL A 392 -12.87 -4.92 -27.63
CA VAL A 392 -12.56 -3.79 -26.76
C VAL A 392 -11.17 -3.23 -27.06
N LYS A 393 -11.03 -1.92 -27.05
CA LYS A 393 -9.76 -1.20 -27.28
C LYS A 393 -9.46 -0.25 -26.10
N GLY A 394 -8.18 0.12 -25.97
CA GLY A 394 -7.74 1.15 -25.05
C GLY A 394 -7.48 0.67 -23.62
N THR A 395 -7.64 1.58 -22.66
CA THR A 395 -7.22 1.37 -21.26
C THR A 395 -8.01 0.31 -20.51
N ALA A 396 -9.21 -0.05 -20.98
CA ALA A 396 -10.01 -1.12 -20.40
C ALA A 396 -9.28 -2.48 -20.35
N LEU A 397 -8.39 -2.72 -21.32
CA LEU A 397 -7.58 -3.94 -21.41
C LEU A 397 -6.43 -4.02 -20.38
N ASN A 398 -6.29 -3.03 -19.52
CA ASN A 398 -5.22 -2.99 -18.54
C ASN A 398 -5.62 -3.47 -17.15
N ASP A 399 -6.90 -3.74 -16.92
CA ASP A 399 -7.45 -4.11 -15.62
C ASP A 399 -8.17 -5.45 -15.66
N LEU A 400 -7.82 -6.36 -14.78
CA LEU A 400 -8.46 -7.68 -14.66
C LEU A 400 -9.96 -7.58 -14.32
N GLY A 401 -10.33 -6.64 -13.43
CA GLY A 401 -11.73 -6.42 -13.08
C GLY A 401 -12.60 -6.06 -14.30
N ASN A 402 -12.05 -5.37 -15.31
CA ASN A 402 -12.76 -5.10 -16.55
C ASN A 402 -13.05 -6.38 -17.36
N VAL A 403 -12.18 -7.38 -17.29
CA VAL A 403 -12.42 -8.68 -17.94
C VAL A 403 -13.60 -9.40 -17.29
N PHE A 404 -13.68 -9.35 -15.95
CA PHE A 404 -14.84 -9.88 -15.22
C PHE A 404 -16.13 -9.15 -15.62
N ILE A 405 -16.11 -7.81 -15.65
CA ILE A 405 -17.28 -6.99 -16.03
C ILE A 405 -17.71 -7.30 -17.47
N TRP A 406 -16.77 -7.27 -18.43
CA TRP A 406 -17.07 -7.59 -19.82
C TRP A 406 -17.63 -9.02 -19.98
N SER A 407 -17.00 -10.01 -19.35
CA SER A 407 -17.43 -11.40 -19.44
C SER A 407 -18.81 -11.64 -18.81
N ALA A 408 -19.18 -10.87 -17.78
CA ALA A 408 -20.49 -10.92 -17.17
C ALA A 408 -21.60 -10.64 -18.19
N PHE A 409 -21.50 -9.51 -18.87
CA PHE A 409 -22.48 -9.13 -19.91
C PHE A 409 -22.37 -9.95 -21.18
N LYS A 410 -21.19 -10.46 -21.50
CA LYS A 410 -20.98 -11.27 -22.71
C LYS A 410 -21.52 -12.69 -22.63
N TYR A 411 -21.38 -13.34 -21.47
CA TYR A 411 -21.58 -14.80 -21.37
C TYR A 411 -22.72 -15.21 -20.43
N TYR A 412 -23.08 -14.39 -19.45
CA TYR A 412 -23.99 -14.82 -18.39
C TYR A 412 -25.33 -14.09 -18.39
N LEU A 413 -25.35 -12.79 -18.62
CA LEU A 413 -26.55 -11.99 -18.59
C LEU A 413 -27.23 -12.00 -19.94
N ARG A 414 -28.48 -12.49 -20.01
CA ARG A 414 -29.20 -12.71 -21.25
C ARG A 414 -30.50 -11.90 -21.33
N GLN A 415 -31.17 -11.75 -20.21
CA GLN A 415 -32.49 -11.17 -20.14
C GLN A 415 -32.43 -9.74 -19.53
N PRO A 416 -33.39 -8.86 -19.87
CA PRO A 416 -33.44 -7.52 -19.26
C PRO A 416 -33.59 -7.54 -17.74
N THR A 417 -34.21 -8.62 -17.19
CA THR A 417 -34.37 -8.82 -15.75
C THR A 417 -33.12 -9.29 -15.03
N ASP A 418 -32.15 -9.79 -15.78
CA ASP A 418 -30.86 -10.19 -15.22
C ASP A 418 -30.15 -8.99 -14.60
N SER A 419 -29.39 -9.24 -13.55
CA SER A 419 -28.74 -8.20 -12.77
C SER A 419 -27.26 -8.50 -12.50
N TYR A 420 -26.46 -7.46 -12.40
CA TYR A 420 -25.08 -7.56 -12.00
C TYR A 420 -24.79 -6.64 -10.82
N ILE A 421 -24.38 -7.22 -9.70
CA ILE A 421 -23.94 -6.53 -8.50
C ILE A 421 -22.43 -6.74 -8.41
N VAL A 422 -21.66 -5.67 -8.56
CA VAL A 422 -20.21 -5.77 -8.64
C VAL A 422 -19.54 -4.77 -7.73
N TYR A 423 -18.56 -5.26 -6.98
CA TYR A 423 -17.58 -4.45 -6.29
C TYR A 423 -16.50 -4.03 -7.28
N SER A 424 -16.21 -2.76 -7.39
CA SER A 424 -15.17 -2.26 -8.30
C SER A 424 -14.61 -0.92 -7.85
N PRO A 425 -13.32 -0.64 -8.11
CA PRO A 425 -12.83 0.73 -8.02
C PRO A 425 -13.62 1.64 -8.97
N VAL A 426 -13.97 2.84 -8.51
CA VAL A 426 -14.70 3.84 -9.32
C VAL A 426 -14.03 4.08 -10.67
N LYS A 427 -12.70 3.97 -10.75
CA LYS A 427 -11.97 4.14 -12.01
C LYS A 427 -12.39 3.18 -13.12
N TYR A 428 -12.92 2.00 -12.81
CA TYR A 428 -13.35 1.03 -13.83
C TYR A 428 -14.59 1.51 -14.59
N TRP A 429 -15.41 2.31 -13.94
CA TRP A 429 -16.55 2.91 -14.60
C TRP A 429 -16.17 3.84 -15.77
N LYS A 430 -14.92 4.31 -15.85
CA LYS A 430 -14.42 5.05 -17.01
C LYS A 430 -14.39 4.23 -18.30
N ALA A 431 -14.22 2.93 -18.18
CA ALA A 431 -14.21 2.01 -19.32
C ALA A 431 -15.65 1.64 -19.75
N GLN A 432 -16.47 2.61 -19.99
CA GLN A 432 -17.91 2.50 -19.95
C GLN A 432 -18.57 1.89 -21.13
N HIS A 433 -17.88 1.76 -22.24
CA HIS A 433 -18.31 0.85 -23.28
C HIS A 433 -18.43 -0.60 -22.78
N LEU A 434 -17.96 -0.90 -21.55
CA LEU A 434 -18.22 -2.17 -20.87
C LEU A 434 -19.54 -2.19 -20.10
N ILE A 435 -20.12 -1.02 -19.78
CA ILE A 435 -21.29 -0.90 -18.93
C ILE A 435 -22.25 0.13 -19.57
N GLN A 436 -22.76 -0.16 -20.75
CA GLN A 436 -23.85 0.60 -21.39
C GLN A 436 -25.20 0.00 -21.01
N LYS A 437 -25.36 -0.19 -19.70
CA LYS A 437 -26.52 -0.83 -19.10
C LYS A 437 -27.13 0.08 -18.04
N LYS A 438 -28.38 -0.18 -17.70
CA LYS A 438 -29.15 0.64 -16.77
C LYS A 438 -28.62 0.51 -15.35
N PHE A 439 -28.18 1.63 -14.79
CA PHE A 439 -27.74 1.71 -13.40
C PHE A 439 -28.95 1.80 -12.47
N LEU A 440 -29.07 0.86 -11.55
CA LEU A 440 -30.20 0.75 -10.62
C LEU A 440 -29.90 1.29 -9.23
N GLY A 441 -28.65 1.64 -8.94
CA GLY A 441 -28.21 2.17 -7.67
C GLY A 441 -26.99 1.44 -7.11
N GLY A 442 -26.62 1.79 -5.89
CA GLY A 442 -25.46 1.21 -5.23
C GLY A 442 -25.01 2.06 -4.05
N PHE A 443 -23.82 1.75 -3.55
CA PHE A 443 -23.15 2.53 -2.51
C PHE A 443 -21.64 2.51 -2.71
N ALA A 444 -20.96 3.43 -2.04
CA ALA A 444 -19.51 3.54 -2.09
C ALA A 444 -18.90 3.50 -0.68
N PHE A 445 -17.67 3.05 -0.58
CA PHE A 445 -16.91 3.02 0.66
C PHE A 445 -15.40 3.15 0.44
N ASN A 446 -14.68 3.39 1.53
CA ASN A 446 -13.24 3.59 1.49
C ASN A 446 -12.49 2.27 1.27
N ARG A 447 -11.67 2.21 0.23
CA ARG A 447 -10.77 1.09 -0.06
C ARG A 447 -9.86 0.71 1.12
N LYS A 448 -9.60 1.62 2.06
CA LYS A 448 -8.83 1.34 3.27
C LYS A 448 -9.36 0.11 4.02
N HIS A 449 -10.66 -0.15 3.96
CA HIS A 449 -11.29 -1.32 4.57
C HIS A 449 -11.01 -2.64 3.84
N PHE A 450 -10.33 -2.61 2.72
CA PHE A 450 -9.68 -3.77 2.09
C PHE A 450 -8.23 -3.93 2.55
N HIS A 451 -7.89 -3.41 3.73
CA HIS A 451 -6.53 -3.44 4.29
C HIS A 451 -5.46 -2.82 3.37
N THR A 452 -5.83 -1.81 2.59
CA THR A 452 -4.88 -1.07 1.75
C THR A 452 -4.40 0.20 2.46
N ASN A 453 -3.15 0.59 2.26
CA ASN A 453 -2.60 1.81 2.86
C ASN A 453 -3.12 3.09 2.20
N ILE A 454 -3.73 2.97 1.03
CA ILE A 454 -4.15 4.10 0.21
C ILE A 454 -5.67 4.20 0.24
N ALA A 455 -6.18 5.35 0.69
CA ALA A 455 -7.60 5.66 0.63
C ALA A 455 -8.03 5.90 -0.83
N ALA A 456 -9.05 5.17 -1.28
CA ALA A 456 -9.68 5.34 -2.58
C ALA A 456 -11.13 4.85 -2.50
N THR A 457 -11.97 5.11 -3.48
CA THR A 457 -13.35 4.64 -3.48
C THR A 457 -13.49 3.28 -4.14
N ILE A 458 -14.13 2.37 -3.42
CA ILE A 458 -14.79 1.20 -3.98
C ILE A 458 -16.27 1.50 -4.12
N MET A 459 -16.83 1.12 -5.24
CA MET A 459 -18.26 1.21 -5.55
C MET A 459 -18.85 -0.19 -5.60
N VAL A 460 -19.97 -0.41 -4.92
CA VAL A 460 -20.83 -1.58 -5.11
C VAL A 460 -22.00 -1.11 -5.91
N ALA A 461 -22.09 -1.54 -7.15
CA ALA A 461 -23.08 -1.06 -8.11
C ALA A 461 -23.99 -2.20 -8.57
N LEU A 462 -25.30 -1.94 -8.60
CA LEU A 462 -26.31 -2.80 -9.18
C LEU A 462 -26.66 -2.29 -10.59
N TRP A 463 -26.46 -3.14 -11.58
CA TRP A 463 -26.79 -2.92 -12.98
C TRP A 463 -27.88 -3.91 -13.41
N SER A 464 -28.84 -3.47 -14.23
CA SER A 464 -29.68 -4.39 -14.98
C SER A 464 -29.03 -4.70 -16.34
N ASN A 465 -29.44 -5.79 -16.97
CA ASN A 465 -29.01 -6.08 -18.35
C ASN A 465 -29.81 -5.32 -19.42
N GLU A 466 -30.67 -4.38 -19.00
CA GLU A 466 -31.33 -3.45 -19.93
C GLU A 466 -30.31 -2.46 -20.51
N ASP A 467 -30.37 -2.24 -21.83
CA ASP A 467 -29.54 -1.24 -22.48
C ASP A 467 -29.98 0.16 -22.06
N ASP A 468 -29.03 1.02 -21.78
CA ASP A 468 -29.28 2.43 -21.42
C ASP A 468 -28.14 3.30 -21.96
N LYS A 469 -28.41 4.61 -21.97
CA LYS A 469 -27.38 5.59 -22.32
C LYS A 469 -26.27 5.58 -21.28
N ASP A 470 -25.08 5.77 -21.79
CA ASP A 470 -23.91 6.01 -20.97
C ASP A 470 -24.13 7.24 -20.08
N LEU A 471 -24.05 7.06 -18.77
CA LEU A 471 -24.21 8.16 -17.82
C LEU A 471 -22.91 8.96 -17.71
N ASP A 472 -22.97 10.25 -17.98
CA ASP A 472 -21.83 11.16 -17.78
C ASP A 472 -21.55 11.43 -16.30
N SER A 473 -22.57 11.34 -15.47
CA SER A 473 -22.45 11.46 -14.01
C SER A 473 -23.64 10.83 -13.31
N PHE A 474 -23.40 10.41 -12.06
CA PHE A 474 -24.44 9.99 -11.11
C PHE A 474 -23.97 10.25 -9.68
N TYR A 475 -24.91 10.18 -8.73
CA TYR A 475 -24.61 10.23 -7.31
C TYR A 475 -24.71 8.83 -6.73
N ILE A 476 -23.81 8.51 -5.78
CA ILE A 476 -23.81 7.26 -5.04
C ILE A 476 -23.58 7.55 -3.57
N SER A 477 -24.39 6.96 -2.70
CA SER A 477 -24.26 7.16 -1.25
C SER A 477 -22.99 6.51 -0.72
N ALA A 478 -22.17 7.31 -0.02
CA ALA A 478 -20.92 6.88 0.56
C ALA A 478 -21.07 6.54 2.04
N TYR A 479 -20.41 5.46 2.45
CA TYR A 479 -20.43 4.96 3.83
C TYR A 479 -19.02 4.71 4.33
N ASP A 480 -18.81 4.87 5.64
CA ASP A 480 -17.56 4.53 6.30
C ASP A 480 -17.84 3.78 7.61
N ILE A 481 -16.85 3.11 8.16
CA ILE A 481 -16.95 2.41 9.43
C ILE A 481 -16.32 3.31 10.50
N ASN A 482 -17.11 3.63 11.54
CA ASN A 482 -16.66 4.45 12.65
C ASN A 482 -15.80 3.65 13.66
N THR A 483 -15.29 4.32 14.67
CA THR A 483 -14.46 3.72 15.72
C THR A 483 -15.20 2.69 16.59
N LYS A 484 -16.54 2.69 16.55
CA LYS A 484 -17.39 1.70 17.23
C LYS A 484 -17.72 0.48 16.36
N ASN A 485 -17.11 0.36 15.19
CA ASN A 485 -17.39 -0.67 14.19
C ASN A 485 -18.84 -0.65 13.66
N GLU A 486 -19.41 0.55 13.48
CA GLU A 486 -20.73 0.77 12.91
C GLU A 486 -20.63 1.44 11.55
N LEU A 487 -21.52 1.05 10.62
CA LEU A 487 -21.60 1.67 9.31
C LEU A 487 -22.30 3.01 9.37
N THR A 488 -21.60 4.09 8.99
CA THR A 488 -22.11 5.46 9.01
C THR A 488 -22.19 6.04 7.61
N PHE A 489 -23.25 6.78 7.33
CA PHE A 489 -23.41 7.54 6.10
C PHE A 489 -22.47 8.76 6.13
N VAL A 490 -21.66 8.92 5.09
CA VAL A 490 -20.67 10.02 4.96
C VAL A 490 -21.23 11.15 4.09
N GLY A 491 -22.11 10.83 3.14
CA GLY A 491 -22.66 11.78 2.18
C GLY A 491 -22.83 11.15 0.79
N ASP A 492 -23.38 11.90 -0.14
CA ASP A 492 -23.49 11.48 -1.52
C ASP A 492 -22.25 11.86 -2.31
N LEU A 493 -21.62 10.88 -2.93
CA LEU A 493 -20.43 11.03 -3.75
C LEU A 493 -20.82 11.25 -5.21
N PRO A 494 -20.48 12.39 -5.83
CA PRO A 494 -20.66 12.56 -7.26
C PRO A 494 -19.60 11.75 -8.03
N VAL A 495 -20.03 10.80 -8.83
CA VAL A 495 -19.19 10.07 -9.78
C VAL A 495 -19.37 10.69 -11.16
N ARG A 496 -18.28 11.12 -11.76
CA ARG A 496 -18.31 11.82 -13.05
C ARG A 496 -17.35 11.19 -14.04
N LYS A 497 -17.77 11.16 -15.28
CA LYS A 497 -17.01 10.71 -16.42
C LYS A 497 -16.36 11.90 -17.10
N ILE A 498 -15.06 11.86 -17.28
CA ILE A 498 -14.32 12.95 -17.88
C ILE A 498 -13.45 12.40 -19.01
N HIS A 499 -13.64 12.93 -20.20
CA HIS A 499 -13.06 12.40 -21.44
C HIS A 499 -11.82 13.12 -21.91
N SER A 500 -11.57 14.35 -21.46
CA SER A 500 -10.45 15.17 -21.90
C SER A 500 -9.52 15.53 -20.75
N SER A 501 -8.30 15.89 -21.10
CA SER A 501 -7.27 16.32 -20.16
C SER A 501 -6.59 17.57 -20.69
N TYR A 502 -6.40 18.57 -19.81
CA TYR A 502 -5.62 19.77 -20.16
C TYR A 502 -4.24 19.43 -20.69
N SER A 503 -3.54 18.47 -20.07
CA SER A 503 -2.20 18.11 -20.51
C SER A 503 -2.16 17.46 -21.90
N GLN A 504 -3.26 16.84 -22.34
CA GLN A 504 -3.32 16.23 -23.67
C GLN A 504 -3.76 17.21 -24.75
N LYS A 505 -4.66 18.11 -24.41
CA LYS A 505 -5.36 18.94 -25.39
C LYS A 505 -4.73 20.32 -25.57
N TYR A 506 -4.13 20.88 -24.50
CA TYR A 506 -3.76 22.30 -24.49
C TYR A 506 -2.31 22.56 -24.08
N PHE A 507 -1.63 21.62 -23.46
CA PHE A 507 -0.21 21.75 -23.12
C PHE A 507 0.59 20.72 -23.89
N ASP A 508 1.63 21.16 -24.58
CA ASP A 508 2.54 20.29 -25.29
C ASP A 508 3.22 19.33 -24.30
N LYS A 509 2.87 18.08 -24.43
CA LYS A 509 3.55 17.04 -23.65
C LYS A 509 4.93 16.75 -24.18
N ARG A 510 5.08 16.84 -25.49
CA ARG A 510 6.28 16.50 -26.25
C ARG A 510 6.27 17.27 -27.55
N SER A 511 6.98 18.35 -27.60
CA SER A 511 7.37 18.99 -28.84
C SER A 511 8.86 18.70 -29.06
N PHE A 512 9.21 18.23 -30.23
CA PHE A 512 10.56 17.75 -30.55
C PHE A 512 11.28 18.63 -31.55
N THR A 513 10.68 19.70 -31.97
CA THR A 513 11.06 20.38 -33.21
C THR A 513 11.83 21.65 -32.96
N ASP A 514 11.92 22.13 -31.70
CA ASP A 514 12.58 23.42 -31.46
C ASP A 514 13.27 23.43 -30.09
N ASP A 515 14.58 23.24 -30.08
CA ASP A 515 15.43 23.31 -28.89
C ASP A 515 15.50 24.72 -28.27
N LYS A 516 15.14 25.79 -29.02
CA LYS A 516 15.04 27.16 -28.49
C LYS A 516 13.90 27.32 -27.52
N ILE A 517 12.82 26.55 -27.67
CA ILE A 517 11.72 26.52 -26.71
C ILE A 517 11.91 25.52 -25.61
N GLY A 518 12.95 24.69 -25.67
CA GLY A 518 13.35 23.83 -24.56
C GLY A 518 12.54 22.55 -24.41
N ASP A 519 12.00 21.99 -25.48
CA ASP A 519 11.15 20.80 -25.39
C ASP A 519 11.89 19.46 -25.42
N GLY A 520 13.15 19.43 -25.73
CA GLY A 520 13.98 18.24 -25.62
C GLY A 520 14.11 17.45 -26.93
N ILE A 521 15.05 16.52 -26.91
CA ILE A 521 15.38 15.63 -28.03
C ILE A 521 14.98 14.21 -27.64
N LEU A 522 14.30 13.50 -28.54
CA LEU A 522 14.01 12.08 -28.36
C LEU A 522 15.30 11.27 -28.30
N CYS A 523 15.39 10.41 -27.31
CA CYS A 523 16.48 9.45 -27.23
C CYS A 523 15.98 8.04 -26.89
N SER A 524 16.78 7.04 -27.24
CA SER A 524 16.56 5.67 -26.80
C SER A 524 16.96 5.49 -25.32
N LYS A 525 16.72 4.30 -24.77
CA LYS A 525 17.09 3.98 -23.38
C LYS A 525 18.58 4.10 -23.08
N ASP A 526 19.42 3.96 -24.08
CA ASP A 526 20.87 4.10 -24.03
C ASP A 526 21.37 5.54 -24.24
N GLY A 527 20.45 6.48 -24.48
CA GLY A 527 20.78 7.90 -24.67
C GLY A 527 21.04 8.32 -26.13
N THR A 528 20.94 7.42 -27.10
CA THR A 528 21.08 7.78 -28.51
C THR A 528 19.85 8.50 -29.04
N GLU A 529 20.05 9.46 -29.95
CA GLU A 529 18.93 10.18 -30.58
C GLU A 529 18.04 9.25 -31.40
N ARG A 530 16.72 9.50 -31.36
CA ARG A 530 15.73 8.76 -32.12
C ARG A 530 14.72 9.69 -32.77
N THR A 531 14.30 9.30 -33.94
CA THR A 531 13.29 10.00 -34.74
C THR A 531 11.91 9.37 -34.66
N ASP A 532 11.78 8.17 -34.07
CA ASP A 532 10.50 7.45 -33.95
C ASP A 532 9.82 7.65 -32.60
N SER A 533 8.48 7.69 -32.64
CA SER A 533 7.64 8.01 -31.47
C SER A 533 7.41 6.84 -30.50
N ASN A 534 7.93 5.65 -30.75
CA ASN A 534 7.48 4.43 -30.07
C ASN A 534 8.24 4.08 -28.78
N THR A 535 9.38 4.71 -28.51
CA THR A 535 10.14 4.48 -27.27
C THR A 535 10.71 5.79 -26.77
N ILE A 536 10.01 6.39 -25.83
CA ILE A 536 10.21 7.80 -25.56
C ILE A 536 10.97 7.99 -24.26
N ARG A 537 12.21 8.41 -24.40
CA ARG A 537 12.90 9.22 -23.41
C ARG A 537 13.23 10.55 -24.03
N ILE A 538 12.92 11.62 -23.34
CA ILE A 538 13.30 12.98 -23.76
C ILE A 538 14.63 13.28 -23.06
N LYS A 539 15.66 13.61 -23.84
CA LYS A 539 16.91 14.10 -23.30
C LYS A 539 16.67 15.46 -22.67
N SER A 540 17.12 15.65 -21.44
CA SER A 540 16.98 16.91 -20.72
C SER A 540 17.69 18.04 -21.46
N ILE A 541 16.96 19.10 -21.76
CA ILE A 541 17.53 20.36 -22.28
C ILE A 541 17.47 21.40 -21.17
N ILE A 542 18.58 22.09 -20.99
CA ILE A 542 18.71 23.19 -20.04
C ILE A 542 19.32 24.35 -20.78
N ASN A 543 18.57 25.44 -20.87
CA ASN A 543 19.03 26.71 -21.37
C ASN A 543 18.39 27.85 -20.54
N GLU A 544 18.77 29.08 -20.82
CA GLU A 544 18.30 30.27 -20.11
C GLU A 544 16.80 30.54 -20.21
N ASN A 545 16.11 29.95 -21.19
CA ASN A 545 14.66 30.06 -21.35
C ASN A 545 13.88 29.07 -20.48
N ILE A 546 14.53 28.05 -19.92
CA ILE A 546 13.87 27.02 -19.12
C ILE A 546 13.88 27.38 -17.65
N VAL A 547 12.68 27.51 -17.07
CA VAL A 547 12.44 27.73 -15.63
C VAL A 547 12.51 26.41 -14.85
N GLY A 548 11.98 25.34 -15.45
CA GLY A 548 11.90 24.02 -14.86
C GLY A 548 11.12 23.05 -15.73
N TYR A 549 10.86 21.87 -15.19
CA TYR A 549 10.10 20.81 -15.82
C TYR A 549 8.96 20.34 -14.92
N MET A 550 7.74 20.33 -15.44
CA MET A 550 6.59 19.72 -14.77
C MET A 550 6.45 18.27 -15.22
N ALA A 551 6.81 17.35 -14.35
CA ALA A 551 6.57 15.93 -14.55
C ALA A 551 5.11 15.61 -14.20
N VAL A 552 4.35 15.08 -15.15
CA VAL A 552 2.96 14.66 -14.96
C VAL A 552 2.88 13.17 -15.14
N TYR A 553 2.50 12.44 -14.10
CA TYR A 553 2.56 10.97 -14.08
C TYR A 553 1.39 10.29 -14.82
N SER A 554 0.32 11.02 -15.11
CA SER A 554 -0.80 10.52 -15.91
C SER A 554 -1.28 11.55 -16.92
N SER A 555 -2.18 11.13 -17.81
CA SER A 555 -2.81 12.04 -18.79
C SER A 555 -3.84 12.99 -18.19
N GLY A 556 -3.99 13.01 -16.89
CA GLY A 556 -4.91 13.84 -16.11
C GLY A 556 -4.83 13.42 -14.64
N PHE A 557 -5.63 14.03 -13.77
CA PHE A 557 -5.68 13.74 -12.35
C PHE A 557 -6.72 12.67 -12.01
N ASP A 558 -6.87 11.70 -12.88
CA ASP A 558 -7.82 10.59 -12.75
C ASP A 558 -7.35 9.48 -11.79
N ASN A 559 -6.09 9.53 -11.41
CA ASN A 559 -5.55 8.74 -10.33
C ASN A 559 -5.18 9.67 -9.17
N PRO A 560 -5.83 9.57 -8.03
CA PRO A 560 -5.59 10.44 -6.88
C PRO A 560 -4.16 10.37 -6.31
N ASP A 561 -3.43 9.32 -6.63
CA ASP A 561 -2.04 9.16 -6.18
C ASP A 561 -1.01 9.71 -7.17
N ASN A 562 -1.44 10.14 -8.35
CA ASN A 562 -0.55 10.68 -9.37
C ASN A 562 -0.53 12.21 -9.31
N MET A 563 0.42 12.74 -8.56
CA MET A 563 0.66 14.17 -8.46
C MET A 563 1.69 14.62 -9.50
N ALA A 564 1.53 15.86 -9.99
CA ALA A 564 2.60 16.50 -10.73
C ALA A 564 3.76 16.88 -9.80
N SER A 565 4.99 16.81 -10.30
CA SER A 565 6.19 17.29 -9.61
C SER A 565 6.87 18.36 -10.45
N LEU A 566 7.45 19.35 -9.78
CA LEU A 566 8.27 20.37 -10.41
C LEU A 566 9.75 20.03 -10.21
N LEU A 567 10.52 20.06 -11.26
CA LEU A 567 11.94 19.73 -11.28
C LEU A 567 12.73 20.85 -11.98
N VAL A 568 13.93 21.14 -11.50
CA VAL A 568 14.83 22.12 -12.15
C VAL A 568 15.37 21.54 -13.46
N ALA A 569 15.69 20.25 -13.48
CA ALA A 569 16.12 19.53 -14.67
C ALA A 569 14.97 18.70 -15.26
N GLY A 570 14.96 18.54 -16.56
CA GLY A 570 13.98 17.73 -17.26
C GLY A 570 14.06 16.25 -16.89
N ARG A 571 13.01 15.51 -17.22
CA ARG A 571 12.89 14.08 -17.01
C ARG A 571 12.76 13.34 -18.33
N TYR A 572 13.36 12.16 -18.40
CA TYR A 572 13.46 11.38 -19.65
C TYR A 572 12.26 10.49 -19.93
N ASP A 573 11.56 10.08 -18.88
CA ASP A 573 10.46 9.14 -18.96
C ASP A 573 9.18 9.74 -18.35
N GLY A 574 8.06 9.44 -18.93
CA GLY A 574 6.77 9.88 -18.46
C GLY A 574 6.18 11.05 -19.24
N ASN A 575 5.04 11.50 -18.77
CA ASN A 575 4.32 12.62 -19.34
C ASN A 575 4.76 13.90 -18.62
N GLY A 576 5.17 14.90 -19.37
CA GLY A 576 5.54 16.17 -18.77
C GLY A 576 5.83 17.21 -19.85
N PHE A 577 6.14 18.41 -19.42
CA PHE A 577 6.47 19.53 -20.30
C PHE A 577 7.36 20.54 -19.58
N TYR A 578 8.11 21.31 -20.36
CA TYR A 578 8.96 22.35 -19.84
C TYR A 578 8.15 23.58 -19.43
N LEU A 579 8.54 24.19 -18.32
CA LEU A 579 8.14 25.52 -17.89
C LEU A 579 9.16 26.51 -18.46
N ARG A 580 8.71 27.40 -19.33
CA ARG A 580 9.54 28.42 -19.97
C ARG A 580 9.23 29.81 -19.44
N ASN A 581 10.14 30.74 -19.61
CA ASN A 581 9.96 32.12 -19.19
C ASN A 581 8.67 32.76 -19.69
N ASP A 582 8.21 32.35 -20.89
CA ASP A 582 7.03 32.90 -21.57
C ASP A 582 5.70 32.24 -21.15
N ASN A 583 5.73 31.06 -20.49
CA ASN A 583 4.50 30.29 -20.27
C ASN A 583 4.36 29.63 -18.88
N TYR A 584 5.36 29.75 -18.03
CA TYR A 584 5.38 28.98 -16.79
C TYR A 584 4.20 29.32 -15.86
N LEU A 585 3.82 30.60 -15.75
CA LEU A 585 2.69 31.03 -14.94
C LEU A 585 1.39 30.37 -15.36
N GLU A 586 1.14 30.28 -16.66
CA GLU A 586 -0.08 29.68 -17.20
C GLU A 586 -0.20 28.18 -16.91
N LYS A 587 0.92 27.51 -16.62
CA LYS A 587 0.97 26.07 -16.33
C LYS A 587 0.87 25.75 -14.83
N LEU A 588 1.10 26.73 -13.95
CA LEU A 588 1.05 26.50 -12.48
C LEU A 588 -0.32 26.07 -11.96
N PRO A 589 -1.48 26.52 -12.48
CA PRO A 589 -2.78 25.98 -12.04
C PRO A 589 -2.89 24.47 -12.21
N MET A 590 -2.23 23.88 -13.21
CA MET A 590 -2.20 22.42 -13.36
C MET A 590 -1.40 21.73 -12.26
N PHE A 591 -0.27 22.33 -11.83
CA PHE A 591 0.46 21.86 -10.66
C PHE A 591 -0.42 21.97 -9.40
N ALA A 592 -1.08 23.11 -9.20
CA ALA A 592 -1.99 23.33 -8.08
C ALA A 592 -3.14 22.29 -8.09
N ALA A 593 -3.74 21.99 -9.25
CA ALA A 593 -4.78 20.99 -9.37
C ALA A 593 -4.31 19.59 -8.90
N SER A 594 -3.05 19.23 -9.16
CA SER A 594 -2.49 17.96 -8.73
C SER A 594 -2.39 17.82 -7.20
N ARG A 595 -2.48 18.92 -6.45
CA ARG A 595 -2.41 18.94 -4.99
C ARG A 595 -3.76 18.76 -4.31
N TYR A 596 -4.85 18.86 -5.04
CA TYR A 596 -6.19 18.84 -4.45
C TYR A 596 -6.43 17.59 -3.59
N VAL A 597 -6.10 16.42 -4.10
CA VAL A 597 -6.26 15.15 -3.39
C VAL A 597 -5.37 15.09 -2.14
N THR A 598 -4.14 15.57 -2.24
CA THR A 598 -3.18 15.57 -1.12
C THR A 598 -3.66 16.45 0.04
N TYR A 599 -4.19 17.63 -0.27
CA TYR A 599 -4.67 18.57 0.74
C TYR A 599 -6.06 18.25 1.25
N ASN A 600 -6.87 17.50 0.48
CA ASN A 600 -8.17 17.04 0.93
C ASN A 600 -8.04 15.68 1.61
N ARG A 601 -8.30 15.65 2.93
CA ARG A 601 -8.17 14.44 3.76
C ARG A 601 -9.36 13.49 3.67
N LEU A 602 -10.47 13.93 3.09
CA LEU A 602 -11.63 13.08 2.91
C LEU A 602 -11.36 12.06 1.80
N TRP A 603 -11.52 10.78 2.12
CA TRP A 603 -11.35 9.71 1.15
C TRP A 603 -12.32 9.84 -0.04
N THR A 604 -13.51 10.40 0.17
CA THR A 604 -14.50 10.69 -0.88
C THR A 604 -13.96 11.66 -1.92
N GLU A 605 -13.18 12.64 -1.51
CA GLU A 605 -12.53 13.57 -2.44
C GLU A 605 -11.37 12.92 -3.20
N ARG A 606 -10.63 12.03 -2.54
CA ARG A 606 -9.56 11.23 -3.17
C ARG A 606 -10.08 10.26 -4.23
N SER A 607 -11.38 10.08 -4.28
CA SER A 607 -12.03 9.03 -5.05
C SER A 607 -12.82 9.55 -6.22
N ARG A 608 -12.97 10.86 -6.34
CA ARG A 608 -13.55 11.46 -7.54
C ARG A 608 -12.70 11.09 -8.74
N ILE A 609 -13.35 10.83 -9.85
CA ILE A 609 -12.65 10.69 -11.12
C ILE A 609 -12.20 12.10 -11.52
N MET A 610 -10.98 12.44 -11.15
CA MET A 610 -10.42 13.76 -11.34
C MET A 610 -9.63 13.78 -12.66
N LYS A 611 -10.32 14.01 -13.75
CA LYS A 611 -9.72 14.47 -15.01
C LYS A 611 -10.10 15.92 -15.22
N SER A 612 -9.23 16.65 -15.87
CA SER A 612 -9.55 17.98 -16.37
C SER A 612 -10.66 17.90 -17.43
N GLY A 613 -11.58 18.84 -17.39
CA GLY A 613 -12.68 18.96 -18.33
C GLY A 613 -12.33 19.77 -19.59
N ASP A 614 -13.36 20.29 -20.25
CA ASP A 614 -13.23 21.08 -21.48
C ASP A 614 -13.11 22.60 -21.23
N GLY A 615 -12.95 23.03 -19.99
CA GLY A 615 -12.85 24.45 -19.61
C GLY A 615 -11.60 25.18 -20.09
N ALA A 616 -10.65 24.50 -20.72
CA ALA A 616 -9.39 25.09 -21.14
C ALA A 616 -9.55 26.14 -22.22
N SER A 617 -10.58 26.09 -23.09
CA SER A 617 -10.85 27.13 -24.08
C SER A 617 -11.21 28.43 -23.38
N ILE A 618 -12.03 28.41 -22.34
CA ILE A 618 -12.40 29.57 -21.51
C ILE A 618 -11.16 30.10 -20.79
N TYR A 619 -10.38 29.22 -20.21
CA TYR A 619 -9.14 29.53 -19.51
C TYR A 619 -8.16 30.31 -20.43
N LEU A 620 -7.90 29.81 -21.63
CA LEU A 620 -6.99 30.47 -22.60
C LEU A 620 -7.53 31.81 -23.09
N VAL A 621 -8.83 31.95 -23.26
CA VAL A 621 -9.46 33.23 -23.61
C VAL A 621 -9.26 34.25 -22.47
N ASP A 622 -9.49 33.86 -21.25
CA ASP A 622 -9.38 34.74 -20.10
C ASP A 622 -7.90 35.12 -19.81
N ILE A 623 -6.95 34.22 -20.05
CA ILE A 623 -5.51 34.54 -20.04
C ILE A 623 -5.19 35.64 -21.06
N LYS A 624 -5.58 35.45 -22.31
CA LYS A 624 -5.33 36.45 -23.39
C LYS A 624 -5.92 37.81 -23.10
N LYS A 625 -7.01 37.86 -22.33
CA LYS A 625 -7.64 39.10 -21.91
C LYS A 625 -7.00 39.70 -20.63
N GLY A 626 -6.01 39.04 -20.05
CA GLY A 626 -5.37 39.45 -18.78
C GLY A 626 -6.23 39.33 -17.53
N LEU A 627 -7.36 38.61 -17.60
CA LEU A 627 -8.32 38.48 -16.49
C LEU A 627 -7.83 37.55 -15.38
N LEU A 628 -6.78 36.83 -15.62
CA LEU A 628 -6.24 35.81 -14.66
C LEU A 628 -4.89 36.20 -14.05
N ASN A 629 -4.35 37.38 -14.33
CA ASN A 629 -3.01 37.75 -13.87
C ASN A 629 -2.85 37.61 -12.35
N GLU A 630 -3.78 38.12 -11.57
CA GLU A 630 -3.77 37.98 -10.11
C GLU A 630 -3.84 36.50 -9.69
N TYR A 631 -4.73 35.73 -10.28
CA TYR A 631 -4.88 34.30 -9.99
C TYR A 631 -3.61 33.51 -10.30
N LEU A 632 -2.94 33.79 -11.41
CA LEU A 632 -1.67 33.15 -11.77
C LEU A 632 -0.56 33.50 -10.77
N LEU A 633 -0.51 34.74 -10.29
CA LEU A 633 0.43 35.15 -9.23
C LEU A 633 0.12 34.48 -7.89
N LYS A 634 -1.17 34.30 -7.55
CA LYS A 634 -1.57 33.49 -6.38
C LYS A 634 -1.15 32.03 -6.52
N CYS A 635 -1.29 31.44 -7.72
CA CYS A 635 -0.76 30.11 -8.00
C CYS A 635 0.77 30.03 -7.89
N LEU A 636 1.48 31.09 -8.30
CA LEU A 636 2.92 31.20 -8.11
C LEU A 636 3.30 31.23 -6.63
N LEU A 637 2.63 32.09 -5.83
CA LEU A 637 2.88 32.18 -4.39
C LEU A 637 2.65 30.82 -3.70
N PHE A 638 1.54 30.15 -4.03
CA PHE A 638 1.28 28.80 -3.59
C PHE A 638 2.42 27.83 -3.95
N THR A 639 2.86 27.86 -5.23
CA THR A 639 3.87 26.94 -5.74
C THR A 639 5.21 27.10 -5.05
N VAL A 640 5.67 28.33 -4.78
CA VAL A 640 6.95 28.58 -4.14
C VAL A 640 6.97 28.26 -2.65
N LEU A 641 5.78 28.30 -2.01
CA LEU A 641 5.60 27.97 -0.59
C LEU A 641 5.09 26.52 -0.39
N GLU A 642 4.90 25.75 -1.46
CA GLU A 642 4.44 24.37 -1.39
C GLU A 642 5.65 23.45 -1.11
N PRO A 643 5.64 22.67 0.01
CA PRO A 643 6.83 21.95 0.46
C PRO A 643 7.20 20.73 -0.39
N GLN A 644 6.44 20.41 -1.42
CA GLN A 644 6.66 19.25 -2.29
C GLN A 644 6.84 19.63 -3.76
N ASN A 645 7.20 20.86 -4.07
CA ASN A 645 7.43 21.27 -5.45
C ASN A 645 8.70 20.66 -6.07
N HIS A 646 9.58 20.04 -5.27
CA HIS A 646 10.84 19.37 -5.63
C HIS A 646 11.87 20.24 -6.36
N MET A 647 11.60 21.53 -6.51
CA MET A 647 12.60 22.46 -7.06
C MET A 647 13.73 22.69 -6.05
N ARG A 648 14.95 22.56 -6.50
CA ARG A 648 16.15 22.76 -5.67
C ARG A 648 17.30 23.27 -6.50
N GLU A 649 18.18 24.04 -5.86
CA GLU A 649 19.44 24.47 -6.46
C GLU A 649 20.54 23.46 -6.12
N PHE A 650 21.37 23.08 -7.10
CA PHE A 650 22.45 22.11 -6.91
C PHE A 650 23.47 22.18 -8.04
N ILE A 651 24.64 21.60 -7.80
CA ILE A 651 25.62 21.35 -8.84
C ILE A 651 25.48 19.89 -9.27
N GLY A 652 25.22 19.66 -10.56
CA GLY A 652 25.06 18.33 -11.13
C GLY A 652 26.38 17.57 -11.27
N SER A 653 26.32 16.27 -11.53
CA SER A 653 27.49 15.45 -11.86
C SER A 653 28.20 15.88 -13.16
N ASP A 654 27.53 16.64 -13.99
CA ASP A 654 28.04 17.31 -15.19
C ASP A 654 28.72 18.66 -14.91
N HIS A 655 28.90 19.00 -13.63
CA HIS A 655 29.46 20.26 -13.12
C HIS A 655 28.67 21.52 -13.49
N ARG A 656 27.45 21.37 -13.97
CA ARG A 656 26.54 22.51 -14.20
C ARG A 656 25.85 22.93 -12.92
N HIS A 657 25.66 24.24 -12.78
CA HIS A 657 24.86 24.82 -11.71
C HIS A 657 23.41 24.93 -12.13
N TYR A 658 22.54 24.19 -11.45
CA TYR A 658 21.08 24.16 -11.68
C TYR A 658 20.39 25.08 -10.70
N LYS A 659 19.99 26.28 -11.16
CA LYS A 659 19.38 27.31 -10.33
C LYS A 659 17.87 27.09 -10.17
N ASN A 660 17.38 27.30 -8.96
CA ASN A 660 15.97 27.31 -8.67
C ASN A 660 15.35 28.69 -8.93
N GLN A 661 14.66 28.85 -10.06
CA GLN A 661 13.97 30.11 -10.41
C GLN A 661 12.60 30.27 -9.74
N LEU A 662 12.05 29.19 -9.12
CA LEU A 662 10.76 29.16 -8.43
C LEU A 662 10.95 29.10 -6.92
N CYS A 663 11.72 30.02 -6.37
CA CYS A 663 11.88 30.23 -4.93
C CYS A 663 11.93 31.74 -4.58
N LEU A 664 11.81 32.06 -3.31
CA LEU A 664 11.80 33.43 -2.79
C LEU A 664 13.11 33.82 -2.09
N ASP A 665 14.07 32.91 -2.02
CA ASP A 665 15.41 33.24 -1.55
C ASP A 665 16.18 33.98 -2.68
N ILE A 666 16.65 35.16 -2.35
CA ILE A 666 17.38 36.04 -3.25
C ILE A 666 18.83 36.25 -2.81
N THR A 667 19.35 35.38 -1.96
CA THR A 667 20.72 35.50 -1.41
C THR A 667 21.78 35.57 -2.51
N ASN A 668 21.61 34.82 -3.58
CA ASN A 668 22.50 34.77 -4.74
C ASN A 668 21.85 35.35 -6.01
N GLY A 669 21.11 36.43 -5.87
CA GLY A 669 20.46 37.14 -6.95
C GLY A 669 18.96 36.84 -7.02
N GLU A 670 18.26 37.73 -7.68
CA GLU A 670 16.81 37.66 -7.81
C GLU A 670 16.37 36.47 -8.70
N THR A 671 15.36 35.74 -8.23
CA THR A 671 14.70 34.67 -8.98
C THR A 671 13.54 35.22 -9.81
N LEU A 672 13.11 34.44 -10.80
CA LEU A 672 11.94 34.81 -11.61
C LEU A 672 10.68 34.93 -10.75
N ALA A 673 10.47 33.98 -9.85
CA ALA A 673 9.33 34.01 -8.94
C ALA A 673 9.31 35.25 -8.03
N TYR A 674 10.48 35.65 -7.50
CA TYR A 674 10.59 36.86 -6.70
C TYR A 674 10.19 38.11 -7.51
N LYS A 675 10.66 38.25 -8.74
CA LYS A 675 10.33 39.39 -9.63
C LYS A 675 8.84 39.45 -9.94
N ASP A 676 8.25 38.34 -10.32
CA ASP A 676 6.85 38.32 -10.72
C ASP A 676 5.92 38.54 -9.54
N LEU A 677 6.24 38.03 -8.34
CA LEU A 677 5.44 38.25 -7.13
C LEU A 677 5.48 39.71 -6.61
N GLN A 678 6.31 40.59 -7.14
CA GLN A 678 6.23 42.03 -6.86
C GLN A 678 4.94 42.65 -7.43
N TYR A 679 4.37 42.05 -8.47
CA TYR A 679 3.12 42.51 -9.10
C TYR A 679 1.85 41.98 -8.40
N LEU A 680 1.97 41.11 -7.39
CA LEU A 680 0.84 40.64 -6.58
C LEU A 680 0.46 41.71 -5.56
N GLU A 681 -0.78 42.20 -5.58
CA GLU A 681 -1.36 43.00 -4.51
C GLU A 681 -1.67 42.10 -3.32
N LYS A 682 -0.82 42.16 -2.30
CA LYS A 682 -0.80 41.23 -1.20
C LYS A 682 -1.89 41.55 -0.17
N ASN A 683 -2.79 40.61 0.07
CA ASN A 683 -3.74 40.66 1.15
C ASN A 683 -3.09 40.25 2.52
N LYS A 684 -3.86 40.36 3.62
CA LYS A 684 -3.35 40.04 4.97
C LYS A 684 -2.80 38.62 5.09
N THR A 685 -3.43 37.64 4.45
CA THR A 685 -3.00 36.21 4.49
C THR A 685 -1.66 36.05 3.79
N GLU A 686 -1.50 36.64 2.62
CA GLU A 686 -0.27 36.56 1.83
C GLU A 686 0.91 37.24 2.50
N ILE A 687 0.64 38.36 3.22
CA ILE A 687 1.67 39.02 4.05
C ILE A 687 2.14 38.09 5.17
N VAL A 688 1.22 37.43 5.89
CA VAL A 688 1.56 36.48 6.95
C VAL A 688 2.38 35.31 6.43
N LEU A 689 2.00 34.74 5.27
CA LEU A 689 2.75 33.69 4.62
C LEU A 689 4.20 34.11 4.30
N LEU A 690 4.38 35.31 3.75
CA LEU A 690 5.68 35.84 3.39
C LEU A 690 6.55 36.21 4.61
N GLU A 691 5.95 36.68 5.67
CA GLU A 691 6.67 36.95 6.94
C GLU A 691 7.17 35.64 7.57
N LEU A 692 6.32 34.61 7.60
CA LEU A 692 6.71 33.31 8.11
C LEU A 692 7.80 32.66 7.24
N TRP A 693 7.71 32.80 5.90
CA TRP A 693 8.76 32.39 4.99
C TRP A 693 10.10 33.07 5.30
N LYS A 694 10.11 34.38 5.52
CA LYS A 694 11.34 35.13 5.90
C LYS A 694 11.94 34.60 7.21
N LYS A 695 11.11 34.26 8.19
CA LYS A 695 11.56 33.67 9.45
C LYS A 695 12.20 32.30 9.20
N ILE A 696 11.54 31.42 8.42
CA ILE A 696 12.06 30.10 8.04
C ILE A 696 13.42 30.25 7.32
N LEU A 697 13.53 31.13 6.34
CA LEU A 697 14.76 31.34 5.61
C LEU A 697 15.88 31.84 6.52
N SER A 698 15.58 32.75 7.46
CA SER A 698 16.57 33.23 8.44
C SER A 698 17.09 32.09 9.33
N GLN A 699 16.20 31.19 9.78
CA GLN A 699 16.59 30.04 10.59
C GLN A 699 17.35 29.00 9.77
N ALA A 700 16.93 28.77 8.53
CA ALA A 700 17.62 27.86 7.61
C ALA A 700 19.09 28.28 7.35
N LYS A 701 19.36 29.58 7.29
CA LYS A 701 20.73 30.12 7.14
C LYS A 701 21.63 29.83 8.34
N SER A 702 21.08 29.53 9.49
CA SER A 702 21.82 29.19 10.71
C SER A 702 22.08 27.69 10.85
N THR A 703 21.61 26.86 9.93
CA THR A 703 21.83 25.41 9.97
C THR A 703 23.24 25.04 9.47
N VAL A 704 23.78 23.92 9.96
CA VAL A 704 25.13 23.46 9.63
C VAL A 704 25.30 23.16 8.14
N ASN A 705 24.25 22.65 7.51
CA ASN A 705 24.30 22.23 6.09
C ASN A 705 23.97 23.36 5.10
N TYR A 706 23.76 24.59 5.59
CA TYR A 706 23.45 25.73 4.72
C TYR A 706 24.64 26.09 3.79
N ASN A 707 24.36 26.14 2.49
CA ASN A 707 25.32 26.57 1.50
C ASN A 707 25.00 28.01 1.04
N PRO A 708 25.87 29.01 1.34
CA PRO A 708 25.62 30.40 1.02
C PRO A 708 25.66 30.73 -0.47
N THR A 709 26.04 29.78 -1.33
CA THR A 709 26.06 29.96 -2.79
C THR A 709 24.78 29.55 -3.47
N TYR A 710 23.78 29.04 -2.71
CA TYR A 710 22.49 28.60 -3.24
C TYR A 710 21.35 29.56 -2.88
N ASN A 711 20.31 29.58 -3.72
CA ASN A 711 19.01 30.11 -3.40
C ASN A 711 18.08 28.94 -3.01
N TYR A 712 17.61 28.93 -1.77
CA TYR A 712 16.84 27.83 -1.21
C TYR A 712 15.33 28.00 -1.43
N GLY A 713 14.69 26.96 -1.94
CA GLY A 713 13.24 26.79 -1.87
C GLY A 713 12.81 26.01 -0.63
N LEU A 714 11.52 26.05 -0.29
CA LEU A 714 10.99 25.41 0.92
C LEU A 714 11.24 23.89 0.93
N TYR A 715 11.10 23.22 -0.21
CA TYR A 715 11.39 21.79 -0.33
C TYR A 715 12.85 21.50 0.06
N GLN A 716 13.78 22.27 -0.45
CA GLN A 716 15.20 22.10 -0.17
C GLN A 716 15.54 22.38 1.30
N ILE A 717 14.98 23.45 1.88
CA ILE A 717 15.12 23.73 3.32
C ILE A 717 14.60 22.54 4.14
N LYS A 718 13.41 22.04 3.81
CA LYS A 718 12.80 20.93 4.54
C LYS A 718 13.61 19.64 4.45
N THR A 719 14.20 19.32 3.29
CA THR A 719 14.83 18.02 3.04
C THR A 719 16.34 17.99 3.30
N GLU A 720 17.01 19.13 3.20
CA GLU A 720 18.48 19.21 3.30
C GLU A 720 18.98 19.96 4.54
N LEU A 721 18.18 20.91 5.06
CA LEU A 721 18.59 21.76 6.18
C LEU A 721 17.84 21.46 7.48
N ASN A 722 16.59 21.03 7.41
CA ASN A 722 15.79 20.64 8.57
C ASN A 722 16.06 19.16 8.89
N THR A 723 17.25 18.89 9.42
CA THR A 723 17.70 17.55 9.77
C THR A 723 17.08 17.05 11.07
N GLU A 724 17.11 15.75 11.26
CA GLU A 724 16.60 15.06 12.43
C GLU A 724 17.55 13.94 12.84
N HIS A 725 17.56 13.58 14.12
CA HIS A 725 18.30 12.45 14.63
C HIS A 725 17.38 11.54 15.46
N VAL A 726 17.79 10.30 15.62
CA VAL A 726 17.10 9.35 16.50
C VAL A 726 17.70 9.47 17.88
N ASP A 727 16.87 9.83 18.87
CA ASP A 727 17.28 9.84 20.27
C ASP A 727 17.58 8.41 20.72
N ILE A 728 18.78 8.21 21.27
CA ILE A 728 19.30 6.88 21.62
C ILE A 728 18.52 6.29 22.80
N ASP A 729 18.00 7.13 23.70
CA ASP A 729 17.32 6.68 24.94
C ASP A 729 15.85 6.39 24.69
N THR A 730 15.19 7.15 23.85
CA THR A 730 13.74 7.02 23.59
C THR A 730 13.40 6.29 22.30
N GLY A 731 14.34 6.23 21.34
CA GLY A 731 14.11 5.73 19.99
C GLY A 731 13.20 6.66 19.15
N GLU A 732 12.91 7.85 19.64
CA GLU A 732 12.10 8.83 18.93
C GLU A 732 12.96 9.68 17.99
N THR A 733 12.38 10.03 16.84
CA THR A 733 13.02 10.95 15.91
C THR A 733 12.80 12.38 16.39
N ILE A 734 13.89 13.10 16.68
CA ILE A 734 13.87 14.47 17.18
C ILE A 734 14.47 15.41 16.12
N PRO A 735 13.80 16.52 15.78
CA PRO A 735 14.37 17.50 14.87
C PRO A 735 15.58 18.22 15.50
N ASP A 736 16.67 18.34 14.75
CA ASP A 736 17.88 19.09 15.17
C ASP A 736 17.61 20.58 15.33
N TYR A 737 16.59 21.08 14.59
CA TYR A 737 16.18 22.48 14.59
C TYR A 737 14.68 22.60 14.90
N PRO A 738 14.23 22.41 16.17
CA PRO A 738 12.79 22.32 16.53
C PRO A 738 11.99 23.56 16.13
N GLU A 739 12.58 24.75 16.24
CA GLU A 739 11.90 25.99 15.87
C GLU A 739 11.72 26.11 14.35
N LEU A 740 12.72 25.72 13.56
CA LEU A 740 12.64 25.66 12.10
C LEU A 740 11.56 24.65 11.68
N ASN A 741 11.58 23.46 12.27
CA ASN A 741 10.60 22.41 12.00
C ASN A 741 9.16 22.89 12.29
N GLY A 742 8.93 23.49 13.47
CA GLY A 742 7.63 24.02 13.85
C GLY A 742 7.13 25.16 12.94
N ASN A 743 8.02 26.02 12.46
CA ASN A 743 7.65 27.08 11.51
C ASN A 743 7.33 26.50 10.12
N ILE A 744 8.05 25.47 9.64
CA ILE A 744 7.74 24.76 8.39
C ILE A 744 6.37 24.11 8.47
N GLU A 745 6.04 23.45 9.58
CA GLU A 745 4.72 22.84 9.79
C GLU A 745 3.60 23.88 9.82
N THR A 746 3.83 25.00 10.52
CA THR A 746 2.89 26.11 10.58
C THR A 746 2.64 26.71 9.20
N LEU A 747 3.71 26.94 8.42
CA LEU A 747 3.60 27.42 7.04
C LEU A 747 2.81 26.43 6.18
N GLY A 748 3.08 25.13 6.30
CA GLY A 748 2.35 24.09 5.55
C GLY A 748 0.84 24.11 5.80
N ASN A 749 0.42 24.34 7.06
CA ASN A 749 -0.99 24.46 7.41
C ASN A 749 -1.62 25.74 6.82
N LEU A 750 -0.94 26.88 6.93
CA LEU A 750 -1.41 28.15 6.36
C LEU A 750 -1.47 28.12 4.82
N VAL A 751 -0.49 27.53 4.17
CA VAL A 751 -0.48 27.32 2.71
C VAL A 751 -1.64 26.43 2.26
N LYS A 752 -1.97 25.41 3.04
CA LYS A 752 -3.13 24.57 2.78
C LYS A 752 -4.44 25.34 2.84
N ASP A 753 -4.63 26.17 3.88
CA ASP A 753 -5.83 26.98 4.04
C ASP A 753 -5.93 28.03 2.91
N TYR A 754 -4.81 28.66 2.57
CA TYR A 754 -4.71 29.56 1.42
C TYR A 754 -5.09 28.88 0.11
N TYR A 755 -4.56 27.68 -0.13
CA TYR A 755 -4.85 26.87 -1.31
C TYR A 755 -6.34 26.60 -1.46
N ILE A 756 -6.99 26.14 -0.39
CA ILE A 756 -8.41 25.79 -0.42
C ILE A 756 -9.26 27.04 -0.70
N LYS A 757 -8.89 28.18 -0.12
CA LYS A 757 -9.68 29.42 -0.19
C LYS A 757 -9.45 30.20 -1.49
N GLU A 758 -8.20 30.37 -1.89
CA GLU A 758 -7.83 31.30 -2.97
C GLU A 758 -7.59 30.59 -4.33
N ILE A 759 -7.16 29.31 -4.31
CA ILE A 759 -6.75 28.59 -5.54
C ILE A 759 -7.86 27.65 -6.05
N VAL A 760 -8.40 26.82 -5.16
CA VAL A 760 -9.36 25.75 -5.53
C VAL A 760 -10.59 26.24 -6.28
N PRO A 761 -11.26 27.38 -5.92
CA PRO A 761 -12.45 27.81 -6.64
C PRO A 761 -12.24 28.00 -8.14
N ASN A 762 -11.11 28.58 -8.55
CA ASN A 762 -10.78 28.76 -9.95
C ASN A 762 -10.35 27.47 -10.64
N LEU A 763 -9.77 26.49 -9.92
CA LEU A 763 -9.48 25.18 -10.48
C LEU A 763 -10.75 24.46 -10.93
N PHE A 764 -11.85 24.58 -10.18
CA PHE A 764 -13.16 24.06 -10.59
C PHE A 764 -13.82 24.93 -11.67
N LYS A 765 -13.75 26.26 -11.55
CA LYS A 765 -14.33 27.18 -12.53
C LYS A 765 -13.78 26.92 -13.95
N TYR A 766 -12.47 26.71 -14.07
CA TYR A 766 -11.80 26.45 -15.34
C TYR A 766 -11.63 24.97 -15.63
N GLU A 767 -12.29 24.09 -14.90
CA GLU A 767 -12.28 22.65 -15.09
C GLU A 767 -10.89 21.99 -15.09
N PHE A 768 -9.92 22.54 -14.39
CA PHE A 768 -8.71 21.79 -14.03
C PHE A 768 -9.06 20.61 -13.12
N LEU A 769 -10.10 20.79 -12.32
CA LEU A 769 -10.76 19.78 -11.47
C LEU A 769 -12.25 19.73 -11.84
N LYS A 770 -12.81 18.50 -11.90
CA LYS A 770 -14.22 18.33 -12.24
C LYS A 770 -14.83 17.15 -11.48
#